data_ba0d77ffe39740c012dd28928f1669d2
#
_entry.id   ba0d77ffe39740c012dd28928f1669d2
#
_cell.length_a   1.000
_cell.length_b   1.000
_cell.length_c   1.000
_cell.angle_alpha   90.00
_cell.angle_beta   90.00
_cell.angle_gamma   90.00
#
_symmetry.space_group_name_H-M   'P 1'
#
loop_
_entity.id
_entity.type
_entity.pdbx_description
1 polymer ?
#
loop_
_entity_poly.entity_id
_entity_poly.type
_entity_poly.pdbx_seq_one_letter_code
_entity_poly.pdbx_strand_id
1 'polypeptide(L)'
;MNISNFGLNSSYFVNTMASSYSQSQGINDPLVDENNALDNPLANTEETSAPTIPAPDPSVSSEEIQLNFQEGTSLIISHSQLALLRDKSPYFKNLWSGQFQETLQHPLALIQKDFMLLLNCLMDDNFKVSLEEIPSAIQLADYYELTEVITNLEEQLIDGYKSQRFEPFNSTEKSLIELKELLNFAHRCQLNTLKDYLEFTFVSALLNQTSQLAEFERIVNHFSDEIKTLDFSNQAYLTDAHLLALKDCENLKVLHLEACLAITDDGLAHLTPLTALQHLDLSDCENLTDDGLAHLTPLTALQHLDLSACSNLTDDGLAHLKALTTLQHLDLSACSNLTDAGLAHLTPLTALQHLDLSSCSNLTDDGLAHLKSLTALQHLDLSSCSNLTDDGLAHLKALTALQHLDLSSCSNLTDDGLAHLTPLTTLQHLDLSYCRNLTDAGLAHLTPLTALQHLNLSACSNLTDDGLAHLTPLTALQHLDLSYCQKLTDAGLAHLTPLTTLQHLALSDCENLTDDGLAHLTPLTALQHLNLSACSNLTDAGLAHLKALTTLQHLDLSWCDQLTDAGITHLKPLMGLQYLNLNKCKDLTDAGLAHLKALTALQYLNLSSCSNLTDVGLAHLTPLTALQYLDLSYCRKLTDAGLAHLRSLTALQHLDLSSCSNLTDDGLAHLTPLTALQHLDLSYCRKLTDAGLAHLTPLTALQHLNLSSLSSCSNLTDDGLAHLTPLTALQHLNLSYCRKLTEAGLAHLTPLTTLQHLDLNACENLTDDGLAHLTPLTALQHLNLSWCSNLTDVGLAHLTPLTALQHLNLSYCRKLTDAGLAHLTPLTTLQHLALSDCENLTDDGLAHLTPLTALQHLNLSWCSNLTDVGLNRFKTLATSLNLEIIR
;
A
#
# COMPACT_ATOMS: atom_id res chain seq x y z
N MET A 1 3.41 -14.63 -23.55
CA MET A 1 3.19 -16.00 -24.08
C MET A 1 1.74 -16.09 -24.44
N ASN A 2 1.41 -16.46 -25.67
CA ASN A 2 0.02 -16.59 -26.11
C ASN A 2 -0.70 -17.64 -25.28
N ILE A 3 -1.90 -17.32 -24.78
CA ILE A 3 -2.85 -18.26 -24.15
C ILE A 3 -3.16 -19.44 -25.11
N SER A 4 -2.83 -19.30 -26.40
CA SER A 4 -2.95 -20.36 -27.40
C SER A 4 -2.20 -21.67 -27.10
N ASN A 5 -1.38 -21.73 -26.05
CA ASN A 5 -0.79 -22.96 -25.53
C ASN A 5 -1.67 -23.67 -24.48
N PHE A 6 -2.74 -23.05 -24.04
CA PHE A 6 -3.79 -23.76 -23.31
C PHE A 6 -4.59 -24.55 -24.35
N GLY A 7 -4.28 -25.80 -24.51
CA GLY A 7 -4.97 -26.72 -25.43
C GLY A 7 -6.42 -26.98 -25.03
N LEU A 8 -7.21 -25.93 -24.90
CA LEU A 8 -8.67 -25.98 -24.81
C LEU A 8 -9.18 -26.28 -26.22
N ASN A 9 -8.93 -27.48 -26.68
CA ASN A 9 -9.58 -28.00 -27.90
C ASN A 9 -11.07 -28.13 -27.57
N SER A 10 -11.85 -27.12 -27.91
CA SER A 10 -13.31 -27.08 -27.73
C SER A 10 -14.03 -28.32 -28.30
N SER A 11 -13.40 -29.06 -29.22
CA SER A 11 -13.93 -30.30 -29.80
C SER A 11 -13.80 -31.54 -28.91
N TYR A 12 -12.91 -31.55 -27.93
CA TYR A 12 -12.76 -32.67 -26.99
C TYR A 12 -13.72 -32.57 -25.79
N PHE A 13 -14.06 -31.34 -25.37
CA PHE A 13 -14.94 -31.09 -24.24
C PHE A 13 -16.42 -31.34 -24.52
N VAL A 14 -16.88 -31.15 -25.75
CA VAL A 14 -18.30 -31.32 -26.09
C VAL A 14 -18.66 -32.80 -26.29
N ASN A 15 -17.72 -33.66 -26.74
CA ASN A 15 -18.04 -35.03 -27.02
C ASN A 15 -17.93 -36.01 -25.87
N THR A 16 -17.17 -35.68 -24.80
CA THR A 16 -17.09 -36.56 -23.61
C THR A 16 -18.21 -36.30 -22.62
N MET A 17 -18.73 -35.06 -22.54
CA MET A 17 -19.83 -34.72 -21.63
C MET A 17 -21.22 -35.09 -22.23
N ALA A 18 -21.38 -35.10 -23.54
CA ALA A 18 -22.66 -35.46 -24.15
C ALA A 18 -23.02 -36.96 -23.98
N SER A 19 -22.03 -37.82 -23.74
CA SER A 19 -22.30 -39.26 -23.54
C SER A 19 -22.63 -39.63 -22.08
N SER A 20 -22.25 -38.79 -21.11
CA SER A 20 -22.57 -39.04 -19.69
C SER A 20 -23.87 -38.36 -19.24
N TYR A 21 -24.33 -37.31 -19.93
CA TYR A 21 -25.56 -36.59 -19.57
C TYR A 21 -26.86 -37.29 -20.12
N SER A 22 -26.74 -38.19 -21.08
CA SER A 22 -27.88 -38.89 -21.62
C SER A 22 -28.36 -40.09 -20.84
N GLN A 23 -27.70 -40.51 -19.78
CA GLN A 23 -28.10 -41.66 -18.95
C GLN A 23 -28.70 -41.31 -17.56
N SER A 24 -28.81 -40.07 -17.19
CA SER A 24 -29.32 -39.66 -15.88
C SER A 24 -30.64 -38.87 -15.88
N GLN A 25 -31.34 -38.75 -17.02
CA GLN A 25 -32.68 -38.17 -17.05
C GLN A 25 -33.72 -39.24 -17.32
N GLY A 26 -34.20 -39.85 -16.30
CA GLY A 26 -35.33 -40.71 -16.36
C GLY A 26 -35.74 -41.24 -15.00
N ILE A 27 -36.44 -40.38 -14.19
CA ILE A 27 -37.55 -40.82 -13.34
C ILE A 27 -38.23 -39.53 -12.81
N ASN A 28 -39.54 -39.48 -13.06
CA ASN A 28 -40.51 -38.44 -12.86
C ASN A 28 -40.75 -38.02 -11.41
N ASP A 29 -40.98 -36.74 -11.25
CA ASP A 29 -41.78 -36.14 -10.17
C ASP A 29 -43.23 -36.67 -10.19
N PRO A 30 -43.90 -36.80 -9.02
CA PRO A 30 -44.96 -35.79 -8.74
C PRO A 30 -45.08 -35.34 -7.28
N LEU A 31 -45.45 -34.07 -7.18
CA LEU A 31 -46.04 -33.31 -6.08
C LEU A 31 -46.97 -34.11 -5.14
N VAL A 32 -47.01 -33.80 -3.84
CA VAL A 32 -48.18 -33.27 -3.06
C VAL A 32 -47.96 -33.31 -1.56
N ASP A 33 -48.08 -32.14 -0.96
CA ASP A 33 -48.63 -31.66 0.32
C ASP A 33 -48.66 -32.49 1.62
N GLU A 34 -48.24 -31.76 2.61
CA GLU A 34 -48.77 -31.45 3.96
C GLU A 34 -49.15 -32.55 4.99
N ASN A 35 -48.58 -32.32 6.15
CA ASN A 35 -49.14 -32.33 7.51
C ASN A 35 -49.36 -33.64 8.30
N ASN A 36 -48.89 -33.52 9.51
CA ASN A 36 -49.38 -33.98 10.80
C ASN A 36 -48.70 -35.19 11.50
N ALA A 37 -47.97 -34.78 12.49
CA ALA A 37 -48.01 -35.21 13.92
C ALA A 37 -48.41 -36.61 14.36
N LEU A 38 -47.62 -37.07 15.31
CA LEU A 38 -47.95 -37.82 16.51
C LEU A 38 -47.75 -39.35 16.56
N ASP A 39 -47.01 -39.71 17.58
CA ASP A 39 -47.07 -40.89 18.44
C ASP A 39 -46.27 -42.16 18.10
N ASN A 40 -45.28 -42.35 18.95
CA ASN A 40 -44.71 -43.58 19.40
C ASN A 40 -45.78 -44.44 20.12
N PRO A 41 -45.77 -45.80 20.18
CA PRO A 41 -44.79 -46.49 21.02
C PRO A 41 -44.40 -47.96 20.69
N LEU A 42 -43.19 -48.31 21.15
CA LEU A 42 -42.82 -49.60 21.80
C LEU A 42 -43.13 -50.98 21.12
N ALA A 43 -42.13 -51.75 20.82
CA ALA A 43 -41.69 -52.91 21.56
C ALA A 43 -41.13 -54.04 20.68
N ASN A 44 -39.94 -54.47 21.05
CA ASN A 44 -39.43 -55.81 21.20
C ASN A 44 -39.27 -56.82 20.03
N THR A 45 -37.98 -57.19 19.97
CA THR A 45 -37.41 -58.55 19.83
C THR A 45 -37.32 -59.14 18.45
N GLU A 46 -36.13 -59.40 17.97
CA GLU A 46 -35.38 -60.66 18.14
C GLU A 46 -33.98 -60.58 17.48
N GLU A 47 -33.00 -61.02 18.26
CA GLU A 47 -31.64 -61.32 17.83
C GLU A 47 -31.63 -62.40 16.73
N THR A 48 -30.93 -62.10 15.61
CA THR A 48 -30.32 -63.20 14.84
C THR A 48 -28.88 -62.81 14.52
N SER A 49 -28.01 -63.64 15.03
CA SER A 49 -26.56 -63.62 15.00
C SER A 49 -25.97 -63.41 13.63
N ALA A 50 -25.09 -62.37 13.52
CA ALA A 50 -24.12 -62.22 12.44
C ALA A 50 -22.95 -63.22 12.68
N PRO A 51 -22.37 -63.80 11.62
CA PRO A 51 -21.19 -64.64 11.73
C PRO A 51 -19.95 -63.82 12.12
N THR A 52 -19.34 -64.27 13.22
CA THR A 52 -18.03 -63.81 13.68
C THR A 52 -16.94 -64.04 12.64
N ILE A 53 -16.31 -62.94 12.17
CA ILE A 53 -15.06 -63.00 11.44
C ILE A 53 -13.92 -63.14 12.48
N PRO A 54 -12.99 -64.12 12.29
CA PRO A 54 -11.89 -64.30 13.22
C PRO A 54 -10.94 -63.12 13.21
N ALA A 55 -10.39 -62.75 14.37
CA ALA A 55 -9.41 -61.69 14.55
C ALA A 55 -8.16 -61.95 13.70
N PRO A 56 -7.56 -60.95 13.05
CA PRO A 56 -6.37 -61.13 12.23
C PRO A 56 -5.14 -61.35 13.12
N ASP A 57 -4.27 -62.23 12.66
CA ASP A 57 -2.92 -62.53 13.17
C ASP A 57 -2.00 -61.28 13.10
N PRO A 58 -1.23 -60.94 14.14
CA PRO A 58 -0.44 -59.68 14.18
C PRO A 58 0.85 -59.71 13.38
N SER A 59 0.93 -60.46 12.31
CA SER A 59 2.14 -60.56 11.46
C SER A 59 1.95 -60.23 9.98
N VAL A 60 0.88 -59.55 9.55
CA VAL A 60 0.70 -59.13 8.17
C VAL A 60 0.90 -57.65 7.99
N SER A 61 1.90 -57.31 7.22
CA SER A 61 2.26 -55.99 6.65
C SER A 61 1.06 -55.25 6.05
N SER A 62 1.02 -53.94 6.24
CA SER A 62 0.14 -52.94 5.62
C SER A 62 -0.81 -53.47 4.52
N GLU A 63 -2.11 -53.61 4.85
CA GLU A 63 -3.13 -53.96 3.86
C GLU A 63 -3.21 -52.87 2.82
N GLU A 64 -2.67 -53.16 1.65
CA GLU A 64 -2.77 -52.39 0.43
C GLU A 64 -4.11 -52.66 -0.23
N ILE A 65 -4.82 -51.62 -0.68
CA ILE A 65 -6.12 -51.76 -1.34
C ILE A 65 -5.90 -51.52 -2.83
N GLN A 66 -6.31 -52.51 -3.66
CA GLN A 66 -6.28 -52.42 -5.10
C GLN A 66 -7.57 -51.74 -5.62
N LEU A 67 -7.44 -50.59 -6.28
CA LEU A 67 -8.49 -49.93 -7.03
C LEU A 67 -8.34 -50.29 -8.51
N ASN A 68 -9.45 -50.66 -9.16
CA ASN A 68 -9.49 -50.95 -10.61
C ASN A 68 -10.17 -49.78 -11.34
N PHE A 69 -9.73 -49.48 -12.55
CA PHE A 69 -10.24 -48.41 -13.37
C PHE A 69 -10.89 -49.01 -14.66
N GLN A 70 -11.87 -48.28 -15.23
CA GLN A 70 -12.60 -48.76 -16.43
C GLN A 70 -11.68 -48.97 -17.62
N GLU A 71 -10.57 -48.29 -17.71
CA GLU A 71 -9.55 -48.46 -18.75
C GLU A 71 -8.75 -49.76 -18.63
N GLY A 72 -9.00 -50.57 -17.59
CA GLY A 72 -8.36 -51.86 -17.35
C GLY A 72 -7.05 -51.76 -16.58
N THR A 73 -6.69 -50.59 -16.06
CA THR A 73 -5.54 -50.37 -15.16
C THR A 73 -5.94 -50.56 -13.73
N SER A 74 -4.95 -50.73 -12.85
CA SER A 74 -5.17 -50.84 -11.42
C SER A 74 -4.12 -50.08 -10.61
N LEU A 75 -4.51 -49.58 -9.44
CA LEU A 75 -3.66 -48.82 -8.54
C LEU A 75 -3.76 -49.37 -7.12
N ILE A 76 -2.64 -49.50 -6.45
CA ILE A 76 -2.58 -49.90 -5.04
C ILE A 76 -2.49 -48.62 -4.19
N ILE A 77 -3.44 -48.45 -3.24
CA ILE A 77 -3.45 -47.34 -2.30
C ILE A 77 -3.48 -47.88 -0.83
N SER A 78 -3.02 -47.04 0.09
CA SER A 78 -3.07 -47.40 1.52
C SER A 78 -4.46 -47.13 2.13
N HIS A 79 -4.74 -47.76 3.25
CA HIS A 79 -5.95 -47.48 4.03
C HIS A 79 -6.06 -46.00 4.47
N SER A 80 -4.92 -45.33 4.74
CA SER A 80 -4.91 -43.92 5.08
C SER A 80 -5.32 -43.02 3.92
N GLN A 81 -4.91 -43.34 2.71
CA GLN A 81 -5.32 -42.63 1.48
C GLN A 81 -6.81 -42.83 1.20
N LEU A 82 -7.32 -44.04 1.35
CA LEU A 82 -8.75 -44.31 1.20
C LEU A 82 -9.58 -43.56 2.26
N ALA A 83 -9.10 -43.56 3.51
CA ALA A 83 -9.77 -42.86 4.61
C ALA A 83 -9.82 -41.37 4.35
N LEU A 84 -8.72 -40.77 3.85
CA LEU A 84 -8.64 -39.37 3.50
C LEU A 84 -9.62 -39.01 2.37
N LEU A 85 -9.69 -39.79 1.29
CA LEU A 85 -10.64 -39.59 0.20
C LEU A 85 -12.10 -39.63 0.70
N ARG A 86 -12.42 -40.53 1.60
CA ARG A 86 -13.77 -40.65 2.21
C ARG A 86 -14.11 -39.51 3.15
N ASP A 87 -13.10 -38.98 3.83
CA ASP A 87 -13.27 -37.84 4.75
C ASP A 87 -13.50 -36.53 3.99
N LYS A 88 -12.73 -36.32 2.91
CA LYS A 88 -12.66 -35.04 2.15
C LYS A 88 -13.66 -34.97 1.01
N SER A 89 -14.24 -36.08 0.54
CA SER A 89 -15.19 -36.11 -0.57
C SER A 89 -16.48 -36.80 -0.16
N PRO A 90 -17.61 -36.09 -0.15
CA PRO A 90 -18.95 -36.68 -0.02
C PRO A 90 -19.22 -37.75 -1.08
N TYR A 91 -18.75 -37.59 -2.32
CA TYR A 91 -18.86 -38.53 -3.40
C TYR A 91 -18.20 -39.88 -3.01
N PHE A 92 -16.93 -39.90 -2.67
CA PHE A 92 -16.20 -41.11 -2.28
C PHE A 92 -16.70 -41.70 -0.98
N LYS A 93 -17.17 -40.88 -0.04
CA LYS A 93 -17.83 -41.34 1.17
C LYS A 93 -19.10 -42.14 0.85
N ASN A 94 -19.92 -41.65 -0.07
CA ASN A 94 -21.17 -42.30 -0.50
C ASN A 94 -20.87 -43.55 -1.32
N LEU A 95 -19.94 -43.45 -2.28
CA LEU A 95 -19.54 -44.55 -3.17
C LEU A 95 -19.09 -45.78 -2.36
N TRP A 96 -18.34 -45.60 -1.28
CA TRP A 96 -17.80 -46.67 -0.46
C TRP A 96 -18.52 -46.84 0.90
N SER A 97 -19.72 -46.31 1.03
CA SER A 97 -20.53 -46.40 2.27
C SER A 97 -21.21 -47.76 2.45
N GLY A 98 -21.23 -48.59 1.39
CA GLY A 98 -21.93 -49.86 1.37
C GLY A 98 -23.43 -49.78 1.07
N GLN A 99 -23.97 -48.57 0.88
CA GLN A 99 -25.39 -48.40 0.51
C GLN A 99 -25.66 -48.61 -1.00
N PHE A 100 -24.62 -48.45 -1.82
CA PHE A 100 -24.65 -48.76 -3.25
C PHE A 100 -23.93 -50.08 -3.49
N GLN A 101 -24.39 -50.88 -4.50
CA GLN A 101 -23.76 -52.14 -4.86
C GLN A 101 -22.34 -51.99 -5.43
N GLU A 102 -21.87 -50.76 -5.65
CA GLU A 102 -20.54 -50.43 -6.10
C GLU A 102 -19.56 -50.53 -4.93
N THR A 103 -18.98 -51.70 -4.79
CA THR A 103 -17.91 -51.98 -3.84
C THR A 103 -16.56 -51.62 -4.43
N LEU A 104 -15.49 -51.60 -3.62
CA LEU A 104 -14.08 -51.41 -4.07
C LEU A 104 -13.66 -52.38 -5.20
N GLN A 105 -14.48 -53.40 -5.50
CA GLN A 105 -14.23 -54.39 -6.57
C GLN A 105 -14.70 -53.91 -7.96
N HIS A 106 -15.55 -52.89 -8.06
CA HIS A 106 -16.00 -52.36 -9.34
C HIS A 106 -15.02 -51.28 -9.88
N PRO A 107 -14.74 -51.29 -11.22
CA PRO A 107 -13.85 -50.30 -11.81
C PRO A 107 -14.39 -48.87 -11.63
N LEU A 108 -13.52 -47.95 -11.19
CA LEU A 108 -13.86 -46.53 -11.13
C LEU A 108 -14.02 -45.96 -12.56
N ALA A 109 -15.00 -45.10 -12.73
CA ALA A 109 -15.28 -44.42 -14.01
C ALA A 109 -14.21 -43.41 -14.41
N LEU A 110 -13.21 -43.21 -13.60
CA LEU A 110 -12.09 -42.30 -13.73
C LEU A 110 -10.89 -43.01 -14.36
N ILE A 111 -10.05 -42.32 -15.08
CA ILE A 111 -8.76 -42.87 -15.52
C ILE A 111 -7.73 -42.80 -14.40
N GLN A 112 -6.83 -43.78 -14.34
CA GLN A 112 -5.83 -43.89 -13.27
C GLN A 112 -4.96 -42.62 -13.13
N LYS A 113 -4.58 -41.99 -14.26
CA LYS A 113 -3.77 -40.76 -14.26
C LYS A 113 -4.47 -39.63 -13.50
N ASP A 114 -5.75 -39.44 -13.80
CA ASP A 114 -6.54 -38.35 -13.21
C ASP A 114 -6.83 -38.58 -11.71
N PHE A 115 -7.09 -39.84 -11.35
CA PHE A 115 -7.23 -40.22 -9.95
C PHE A 115 -5.94 -39.95 -9.15
N MET A 116 -4.78 -40.32 -9.71
CA MET A 116 -3.49 -40.07 -9.08
C MET A 116 -3.21 -38.56 -8.93
N LEU A 117 -3.60 -37.76 -9.91
CA LEU A 117 -3.47 -36.31 -9.85
C LEU A 117 -4.27 -35.75 -8.65
N LEU A 118 -5.55 -36.10 -8.55
CA LEU A 118 -6.41 -35.66 -7.44
C LEU A 118 -5.91 -36.17 -6.07
N LEU A 119 -5.45 -37.40 -6.02
CA LEU A 119 -4.91 -38.00 -4.78
C LEU A 119 -3.64 -37.28 -4.34
N ASN A 120 -2.74 -36.94 -5.27
CA ASN A 120 -1.51 -36.21 -4.95
C ASN A 120 -1.83 -34.78 -4.45
N CYS A 121 -2.75 -34.08 -5.10
CA CYS A 121 -3.22 -32.78 -4.64
C CYS A 121 -3.86 -32.82 -3.24
N LEU A 122 -4.52 -33.94 -2.90
CA LEU A 122 -5.16 -34.10 -1.59
C LEU A 122 -4.16 -34.49 -0.49
N MET A 123 -3.07 -35.18 -0.86
CA MET A 123 -2.05 -35.68 0.08
C MET A 123 -0.96 -34.66 0.41
N ASP A 124 -0.69 -33.73 -0.50
CA ASP A 124 0.40 -32.76 -0.39
C ASP A 124 -0.08 -31.40 -0.90
N ASP A 125 -0.31 -30.49 0.03
CA ASP A 125 -0.75 -29.11 -0.28
C ASP A 125 0.27 -28.33 -1.14
N ASN A 126 1.52 -28.78 -1.18
CA ASN A 126 2.58 -28.20 -2.02
C ASN A 126 2.74 -28.89 -3.38
N PHE A 127 1.93 -29.90 -3.69
CA PHE A 127 2.00 -30.58 -4.96
C PHE A 127 1.66 -29.62 -6.10
N LYS A 128 2.58 -29.44 -7.05
CA LYS A 128 2.42 -28.51 -8.16
C LYS A 128 1.88 -29.22 -9.40
N VAL A 129 0.78 -28.68 -9.92
CA VAL A 129 0.16 -29.11 -11.18
C VAL A 129 0.59 -28.13 -12.28
N SER A 130 0.81 -28.62 -13.50
CA SER A 130 1.12 -27.72 -14.61
C SER A 130 -0.07 -26.81 -14.93
N LEU A 131 0.19 -25.55 -15.26
CA LEU A 131 -0.88 -24.58 -15.56
C LEU A 131 -1.87 -25.06 -16.62
N GLU A 132 -1.40 -25.86 -17.59
CA GLU A 132 -2.22 -26.43 -18.66
C GLU A 132 -3.20 -27.52 -18.15
N GLU A 133 -2.83 -28.24 -17.08
CA GLU A 133 -3.64 -29.31 -16.51
C GLU A 133 -4.58 -28.83 -15.39
N ILE A 134 -4.33 -27.67 -14.77
CA ILE A 134 -5.13 -27.17 -13.65
C ILE A 134 -6.64 -27.05 -13.96
N PRO A 135 -7.08 -26.45 -15.09
CA PRO A 135 -8.50 -26.33 -15.38
C PRO A 135 -9.23 -27.69 -15.47
N SER A 136 -8.57 -28.69 -16.03
CA SER A 136 -9.13 -30.04 -16.11
C SER A 136 -9.16 -30.73 -14.74
N ALA A 137 -8.11 -30.49 -13.92
CA ALA A 137 -8.05 -31.00 -12.55
C ALA A 137 -9.13 -30.40 -11.65
N ILE A 138 -9.42 -29.11 -11.81
CA ILE A 138 -10.51 -28.41 -11.07
C ILE A 138 -11.86 -29.04 -11.45
N GLN A 139 -12.15 -29.25 -12.73
CA GLN A 139 -13.41 -29.88 -13.15
C GLN A 139 -13.58 -31.29 -12.60
N LEU A 140 -12.48 -32.06 -12.54
CA LEU A 140 -12.51 -33.39 -11.93
C LEU A 140 -12.72 -33.31 -10.41
N ALA A 141 -12.04 -32.39 -9.74
CA ALA A 141 -12.18 -32.16 -8.31
C ALA A 141 -13.62 -31.72 -7.95
N ASP A 142 -14.24 -30.88 -8.77
CA ASP A 142 -15.63 -30.44 -8.62
C ASP A 142 -16.60 -31.61 -8.78
N TYR A 143 -16.42 -32.41 -9.85
CA TYR A 143 -17.25 -33.61 -10.07
C TYR A 143 -17.16 -34.61 -8.91
N TYR A 144 -15.99 -34.73 -8.27
CA TYR A 144 -15.78 -35.62 -7.13
C TYR A 144 -15.94 -34.93 -5.76
N GLU A 145 -16.47 -33.71 -5.73
CA GLU A 145 -16.77 -32.93 -4.52
C GLU A 145 -15.54 -32.77 -3.59
N LEU A 146 -14.36 -32.52 -4.16
CA LEU A 146 -13.08 -32.33 -3.44
C LEU A 146 -12.78 -30.85 -3.28
N THR A 147 -13.51 -30.16 -2.40
CA THR A 147 -13.45 -28.70 -2.22
C THR A 147 -12.05 -28.19 -1.86
N GLU A 148 -11.30 -28.90 -1.01
CA GLU A 148 -9.93 -28.49 -0.64
C GLU A 148 -8.98 -28.53 -1.84
N VAL A 149 -9.11 -29.53 -2.72
CA VAL A 149 -8.33 -29.66 -3.95
C VAL A 149 -8.67 -28.51 -4.90
N ILE A 150 -9.95 -28.14 -5.02
CA ILE A 150 -10.38 -27.00 -5.85
C ILE A 150 -9.72 -25.73 -5.35
N THR A 151 -9.77 -25.43 -4.04
CA THR A 151 -9.17 -24.21 -3.47
C THR A 151 -7.67 -24.15 -3.72
N ASN A 152 -6.95 -25.23 -3.49
CA ASN A 152 -5.51 -25.31 -3.73
C ASN A 152 -5.16 -25.12 -5.23
N LEU A 153 -5.91 -25.75 -6.13
CA LEU A 153 -5.71 -25.61 -7.58
C LEU A 153 -6.07 -24.19 -8.06
N GLU A 154 -7.09 -23.57 -7.50
CA GLU A 154 -7.46 -22.19 -7.78
C GLU A 154 -6.32 -21.22 -7.38
N GLU A 155 -5.74 -21.39 -6.19
CA GLU A 155 -4.58 -20.62 -5.75
C GLU A 155 -3.36 -20.83 -6.66
N GLN A 156 -3.08 -22.07 -7.05
CA GLN A 156 -1.98 -22.37 -7.99
C GLN A 156 -2.21 -21.73 -9.36
N LEU A 157 -3.45 -21.69 -9.85
CA LEU A 157 -3.81 -21.06 -11.11
C LEU A 157 -3.56 -19.54 -11.05
N ILE A 158 -4.02 -18.89 -9.98
CA ILE A 158 -3.81 -17.45 -9.74
C ILE A 158 -2.32 -17.14 -9.62
N ASP A 159 -1.57 -17.91 -8.81
CA ASP A 159 -0.13 -17.72 -8.64
C ASP A 159 0.65 -18.00 -9.93
N GLY A 160 0.22 -18.96 -10.71
CA GLY A 160 0.80 -19.25 -12.02
C GLY A 160 0.64 -18.06 -12.97
N TYR A 161 -0.52 -17.42 -12.96
CA TYR A 161 -0.74 -16.19 -13.71
C TYR A 161 0.10 -15.04 -13.18
N LYS A 162 0.20 -14.84 -11.88
CA LYS A 162 1.04 -13.79 -11.26
C LYS A 162 2.52 -13.98 -11.55
N SER A 163 3.04 -15.21 -11.48
CA SER A 163 4.47 -15.51 -11.62
C SER A 163 4.99 -15.40 -13.05
N GLN A 164 4.14 -15.59 -14.05
CA GLN A 164 4.52 -15.49 -15.47
C GLN A 164 4.66 -14.04 -15.92
N ARG A 165 4.63 -13.02 -14.96
CA ARG A 165 4.54 -11.61 -15.29
C ARG A 165 3.68 -11.51 -16.55
N PHE A 166 2.37 -11.46 -16.40
CA PHE A 166 1.49 -11.29 -17.55
C PHE A 166 2.17 -10.36 -18.55
N GLU A 167 2.84 -10.92 -19.57
CA GLU A 167 3.05 -10.12 -20.75
C GLU A 167 1.66 -9.63 -21.10
N PRO A 168 1.47 -8.32 -21.21
CA PRO A 168 0.13 -7.73 -21.27
C PRO A 168 -0.67 -8.57 -22.24
N PHE A 169 -1.82 -9.06 -21.80
CA PHE A 169 -2.72 -9.74 -22.71
C PHE A 169 -2.91 -8.77 -23.84
N ASN A 170 -2.38 -9.15 -24.97
CA ASN A 170 -2.44 -8.40 -26.17
C ASN A 170 -3.94 -8.17 -26.42
N SER A 171 -4.34 -6.91 -26.68
CA SER A 171 -5.72 -6.51 -27.02
C SER A 171 -6.26 -7.17 -28.31
N THR A 172 -5.64 -8.28 -28.75
CA THR A 172 -6.11 -9.05 -29.90
C THR A 172 -7.40 -9.77 -29.56
N GLU A 173 -8.31 -9.81 -30.52
CA GLU A 173 -9.61 -10.48 -30.45
C GLU A 173 -9.48 -11.91 -29.88
N LYS A 174 -8.45 -12.65 -30.29
CA LYS A 174 -8.19 -14.00 -29.80
C LYS A 174 -7.89 -14.05 -28.29
N SER A 175 -7.05 -13.15 -27.80
CA SER A 175 -6.71 -13.08 -26.36
C SER A 175 -7.92 -12.71 -25.50
N LEU A 176 -8.78 -11.81 -25.98
CA LEU A 176 -10.00 -11.40 -25.28
C LEU A 176 -11.02 -12.55 -25.22
N ILE A 177 -11.16 -13.33 -26.31
CA ILE A 177 -12.01 -14.52 -26.31
C ILE A 177 -11.50 -15.56 -25.31
N GLU A 178 -10.19 -15.84 -25.29
CA GLU A 178 -9.58 -16.79 -24.35
C GLU A 178 -9.77 -16.35 -22.89
N LEU A 179 -9.64 -15.06 -22.61
CA LEU A 179 -9.90 -14.51 -21.27
C LEU A 179 -11.38 -14.64 -20.88
N LYS A 180 -12.29 -14.36 -21.81
CA LYS A 180 -13.72 -14.53 -21.58
C LYS A 180 -14.09 -15.99 -21.31
N GLU A 181 -13.46 -16.93 -22.02
CA GLU A 181 -13.64 -18.37 -21.77
C GLU A 181 -13.16 -18.78 -20.38
N LEU A 182 -12.03 -18.23 -19.93
CA LEU A 182 -11.51 -18.48 -18.59
C LEU A 182 -12.44 -17.92 -17.48
N LEU A 183 -12.98 -16.73 -17.70
CA LEU A 183 -13.94 -16.11 -16.79
C LEU A 183 -15.24 -16.95 -16.73
N ASN A 184 -15.75 -17.41 -17.88
CA ASN A 184 -16.89 -18.32 -17.94
C ASN A 184 -16.61 -19.66 -17.25
N PHE A 185 -15.37 -20.14 -17.32
CA PHE A 185 -14.94 -21.34 -16.58
C PHE A 185 -15.00 -21.09 -15.06
N ALA A 186 -14.44 -19.98 -14.60
CA ALA A 186 -14.49 -19.60 -13.17
C ALA A 186 -15.94 -19.50 -12.65
N HIS A 187 -16.82 -18.90 -13.44
CA HIS A 187 -18.26 -18.84 -13.11
C HIS A 187 -18.91 -20.22 -12.99
N ARG A 188 -18.66 -21.11 -13.96
CA ARG A 188 -19.28 -22.46 -13.97
C ARG A 188 -18.82 -23.32 -12.81
N CYS A 189 -17.53 -23.24 -12.46
CA CYS A 189 -16.95 -24.01 -11.36
C CYS A 189 -17.04 -23.30 -10.00
N GLN A 190 -17.73 -22.15 -9.92
CA GLN A 190 -17.91 -21.33 -8.69
C GLN A 190 -16.58 -20.91 -8.02
N LEU A 191 -15.54 -20.68 -8.82
CA LEU A 191 -14.21 -20.23 -8.40
C LEU A 191 -14.26 -18.74 -8.12
N ASN A 192 -14.73 -18.37 -6.94
CA ASN A 192 -14.98 -16.96 -6.63
C ASN A 192 -13.68 -16.14 -6.55
N THR A 193 -12.60 -16.71 -6.03
CA THR A 193 -11.30 -16.05 -5.91
C THR A 193 -10.70 -15.75 -7.28
N LEU A 194 -10.73 -16.74 -8.19
CA LEU A 194 -10.26 -16.57 -9.57
C LEU A 194 -11.13 -15.57 -10.32
N LYS A 195 -12.45 -15.66 -10.16
CA LYS A 195 -13.39 -14.75 -10.77
C LYS A 195 -13.12 -13.31 -10.34
N ASP A 196 -13.05 -13.05 -9.03
CA ASP A 196 -12.78 -11.73 -8.49
C ASP A 196 -11.42 -11.22 -8.95
N TYR A 197 -10.40 -12.09 -8.99
CA TYR A 197 -9.09 -11.73 -9.51
C TYR A 197 -9.12 -11.32 -10.99
N LEU A 198 -9.85 -12.05 -11.84
CA LEU A 198 -9.97 -11.73 -13.27
C LEU A 198 -10.78 -10.44 -13.49
N GLU A 199 -11.91 -10.28 -12.80
CA GLU A 199 -12.76 -9.09 -12.89
C GLU A 199 -12.04 -7.83 -12.36
N PHE A 200 -11.46 -7.88 -11.17
CA PHE A 200 -10.90 -6.71 -10.50
C PHE A 200 -9.46 -6.37 -10.91
N THR A 201 -8.59 -7.38 -11.02
CA THR A 201 -7.17 -7.10 -11.22
C THR A 201 -6.81 -7.11 -12.70
N PHE A 202 -7.39 -8.03 -13.46
CA PHE A 202 -6.91 -8.33 -14.79
C PHE A 202 -7.55 -7.47 -15.87
N VAL A 203 -8.87 -7.34 -15.89
CA VAL A 203 -9.57 -6.49 -16.89
C VAL A 203 -9.21 -5.03 -16.66
N SER A 204 -9.17 -4.57 -15.41
CA SER A 204 -8.73 -3.22 -15.06
C SER A 204 -7.28 -2.96 -15.48
N ALA A 205 -6.35 -3.89 -15.18
CA ALA A 205 -4.96 -3.74 -15.60
C ALA A 205 -4.78 -3.70 -17.12
N LEU A 206 -5.58 -4.49 -17.85
CA LEU A 206 -5.58 -4.50 -19.31
C LEU A 206 -6.07 -3.15 -19.87
N LEU A 207 -7.14 -2.61 -19.30
CA LEU A 207 -7.67 -1.30 -19.69
C LEU A 207 -6.69 -0.18 -19.34
N ASN A 208 -6.08 -0.23 -18.15
CA ASN A 208 -5.09 0.76 -17.69
C ASN A 208 -3.81 0.79 -18.55
N GLN A 209 -3.50 -0.29 -19.28
CA GLN A 209 -2.35 -0.33 -20.20
C GLN A 209 -2.73 0.07 -21.64
N THR A 210 -4.02 0.28 -21.92
CA THR A 210 -4.53 0.48 -23.28
C THR A 210 -4.90 1.95 -23.50
N SER A 211 -3.95 2.75 -23.99
CA SER A 211 -4.16 4.16 -24.31
C SER A 211 -4.88 4.41 -25.65
N GLN A 212 -5.01 3.38 -26.50
CA GLN A 212 -5.67 3.52 -27.79
C GLN A 212 -7.19 3.26 -27.68
N LEU A 213 -7.98 4.30 -27.90
CA LEU A 213 -9.43 4.27 -27.74
C LEU A 213 -10.12 3.08 -28.42
N ALA A 214 -9.75 2.76 -29.67
CA ALA A 214 -10.37 1.65 -30.40
C ALA A 214 -10.08 0.26 -29.79
N GLU A 215 -8.94 0.11 -29.14
CA GLU A 215 -8.59 -1.10 -28.39
C GLU A 215 -9.31 -1.14 -27.05
N PHE A 216 -9.38 -0.03 -26.37
CA PHE A 216 -10.14 0.16 -25.12
C PHE A 216 -11.63 -0.20 -25.34
N GLU A 217 -12.27 0.41 -26.33
CA GLU A 217 -13.67 0.09 -26.71
C GLU A 217 -13.88 -1.41 -26.98
N ARG A 218 -12.93 -2.06 -27.65
CA ARG A 218 -13.00 -3.50 -27.93
C ARG A 218 -13.00 -4.33 -26.66
N ILE A 219 -12.11 -3.99 -25.70
CA ILE A 219 -12.00 -4.70 -24.42
C ILE A 219 -13.31 -4.52 -23.63
N VAL A 220 -13.77 -3.28 -23.48
CA VAL A 220 -15.02 -2.97 -22.77
C VAL A 220 -16.20 -3.74 -23.38
N ASN A 221 -16.36 -3.74 -24.70
CA ASN A 221 -17.45 -4.44 -25.38
C ASN A 221 -17.43 -5.96 -25.15
N HIS A 222 -16.26 -6.57 -24.88
CA HIS A 222 -16.17 -8.00 -24.55
C HIS A 222 -16.60 -8.29 -23.09
N PHE A 223 -16.43 -7.33 -22.18
CA PHE A 223 -16.58 -7.53 -20.73
C PHE A 223 -17.63 -6.62 -20.09
N SER A 224 -18.47 -5.91 -20.87
CA SER A 224 -19.45 -4.94 -20.33
C SER A 224 -20.36 -5.52 -19.26
N ASP A 225 -20.80 -6.77 -19.40
CA ASP A 225 -21.70 -7.43 -18.45
C ASP A 225 -21.00 -7.89 -17.16
N GLU A 226 -19.70 -8.15 -17.23
CA GLU A 226 -18.87 -8.66 -16.14
C GLU A 226 -18.16 -7.57 -15.36
N ILE A 227 -17.97 -6.39 -15.97
CA ILE A 227 -17.28 -5.27 -15.35
C ILE A 227 -18.12 -4.72 -14.18
N LYS A 228 -17.58 -4.83 -12.95
CA LYS A 228 -18.19 -4.31 -11.72
C LYS A 228 -17.34 -3.25 -11.04
N THR A 229 -16.03 -3.31 -11.22
CA THR A 229 -15.09 -2.38 -10.62
C THR A 229 -14.02 -2.03 -11.64
N LEU A 230 -13.74 -0.75 -11.78
CA LEU A 230 -12.65 -0.20 -12.59
C LEU A 230 -11.87 0.81 -11.75
N ASP A 231 -10.56 0.76 -11.88
CA ASP A 231 -9.64 1.70 -11.25
C ASP A 231 -8.71 2.27 -12.34
N PHE A 232 -8.94 3.52 -12.66
CA PHE A 232 -8.15 4.30 -13.60
C PHE A 232 -7.36 5.42 -12.92
N SER A 233 -7.17 5.34 -11.62
CA SER A 233 -6.46 6.38 -10.87
C SER A 233 -5.14 6.74 -11.54
N ASN A 234 -4.89 8.03 -11.67
CA ASN A 234 -3.66 8.59 -12.24
C ASN A 234 -3.41 8.26 -13.74
N GLN A 235 -4.46 7.93 -14.53
CA GLN A 235 -4.30 7.62 -15.95
C GLN A 235 -4.46 8.86 -16.83
N ALA A 236 -3.35 9.51 -17.14
CA ALA A 236 -3.32 10.73 -17.95
C ALA A 236 -3.89 10.58 -19.39
N TYR A 237 -3.98 9.36 -19.92
CA TYR A 237 -4.53 9.10 -21.25
C TYR A 237 -6.06 8.99 -21.26
N LEU A 238 -6.69 8.83 -20.09
CA LEU A 238 -8.14 8.62 -19.99
C LEU A 238 -8.87 9.93 -20.30
N THR A 239 -9.72 9.92 -21.32
CA THR A 239 -10.46 11.08 -21.80
C THR A 239 -11.96 10.80 -21.79
N ASP A 240 -12.78 11.81 -22.05
CA ASP A 240 -14.24 11.69 -22.16
C ASP A 240 -14.69 10.59 -23.14
N ALA A 241 -13.91 10.40 -24.22
CA ALA A 241 -14.21 9.35 -25.20
C ALA A 241 -14.04 7.91 -24.62
N HIS A 242 -13.14 7.73 -23.69
CA HIS A 242 -12.99 6.45 -22.97
C HIS A 242 -14.17 6.22 -22.03
N LEU A 243 -14.65 7.26 -21.35
CA LEU A 243 -15.85 7.17 -20.52
C LEU A 243 -17.11 6.86 -21.35
N LEU A 244 -17.20 7.39 -22.58
CA LEU A 244 -18.27 7.04 -23.50
C LEU A 244 -18.31 5.53 -23.80
N ALA A 245 -17.16 4.88 -23.84
CA ALA A 245 -17.10 3.43 -24.07
C ALA A 245 -17.70 2.63 -22.91
N LEU A 246 -17.66 3.17 -21.67
CA LEU A 246 -18.19 2.50 -20.47
C LEU A 246 -19.72 2.55 -20.34
N LYS A 247 -20.44 3.33 -21.17
CA LYS A 247 -21.88 3.59 -21.06
C LYS A 247 -22.76 2.33 -21.00
N ASP A 248 -22.30 1.22 -21.57
CA ASP A 248 -23.02 -0.05 -21.64
C ASP A 248 -22.64 -1.02 -20.50
N CYS A 249 -21.77 -0.61 -19.57
CA CYS A 249 -21.38 -1.39 -18.39
C CYS A 249 -22.41 -1.22 -17.25
N GLU A 250 -23.66 -1.65 -17.47
CA GLU A 250 -24.79 -1.43 -16.54
C GLU A 250 -24.58 -2.06 -15.16
N ASN A 251 -23.64 -3.01 -15.02
CA ASN A 251 -23.30 -3.69 -13.77
C ASN A 251 -22.15 -3.02 -13.01
N LEU A 252 -21.58 -1.92 -13.53
CA LEU A 252 -20.47 -1.20 -12.89
C LEU A 252 -20.94 -0.58 -11.57
N LYS A 253 -20.25 -0.90 -10.48
CA LYS A 253 -20.57 -0.45 -9.13
C LYS A 253 -19.51 0.47 -8.54
N VAL A 254 -18.24 0.27 -8.91
CA VAL A 254 -17.09 1.00 -8.38
C VAL A 254 -16.27 1.53 -9.54
N LEU A 255 -16.03 2.83 -9.56
CA LEU A 255 -15.24 3.51 -10.58
C LEU A 255 -14.33 4.53 -9.89
N HIS A 256 -13.00 4.29 -9.97
CA HIS A 256 -11.98 5.25 -9.53
C HIS A 256 -11.41 5.98 -10.74
N LEU A 257 -11.43 7.30 -10.65
CA LEU A 257 -10.93 8.23 -11.68
C LEU A 257 -10.00 9.29 -11.06
N GLU A 258 -9.43 9.02 -9.88
CA GLU A 258 -8.51 9.91 -9.17
C GLU A 258 -7.44 10.47 -10.12
N ALA A 259 -7.25 11.79 -10.10
CA ALA A 259 -6.24 12.50 -10.89
C ALA A 259 -6.29 12.21 -12.41
N CYS A 260 -7.47 11.90 -12.95
CA CYS A 260 -7.71 11.74 -14.38
C CYS A 260 -7.90 13.13 -15.04
N LEU A 261 -6.81 13.88 -15.20
CA LEU A 261 -6.82 15.30 -15.59
C LEU A 261 -7.41 15.60 -16.97
N ALA A 262 -7.59 14.62 -17.86
CA ALA A 262 -8.17 14.82 -19.19
C ALA A 262 -9.68 14.56 -19.25
N ILE A 263 -10.31 14.26 -18.10
CA ILE A 263 -11.77 14.11 -17.97
C ILE A 263 -12.37 15.50 -17.73
N THR A 264 -13.46 15.78 -18.45
CA THR A 264 -14.23 17.03 -18.32
C THR A 264 -15.68 16.73 -17.97
N ASP A 265 -16.51 17.79 -17.87
CA ASP A 265 -17.95 17.67 -17.63
C ASP A 265 -18.67 16.82 -18.70
N ASP A 266 -18.22 16.93 -19.98
CA ASP A 266 -18.75 16.10 -21.08
C ASP A 266 -18.48 14.60 -20.83
N GLY A 267 -17.35 14.25 -20.20
CA GLY A 267 -17.05 12.88 -19.80
C GLY A 267 -18.01 12.33 -18.77
N LEU A 268 -18.35 13.12 -17.74
CA LEU A 268 -19.32 12.71 -16.72
C LEU A 268 -20.72 12.49 -17.30
N ALA A 269 -21.09 13.20 -18.37
CA ALA A 269 -22.37 12.96 -19.06
C ALA A 269 -22.52 11.51 -19.53
N HIS A 270 -21.40 10.83 -19.84
CA HIS A 270 -21.42 9.45 -20.32
C HIS A 270 -21.62 8.42 -19.18
N LEU A 271 -21.42 8.81 -17.92
CA LEU A 271 -21.70 7.96 -16.76
C LEU A 271 -23.18 7.90 -16.39
N THR A 272 -24.02 8.79 -16.93
CA THR A 272 -25.45 8.90 -16.64
C THR A 272 -26.22 7.56 -16.74
N PRO A 273 -25.92 6.62 -17.68
CA PRO A 273 -26.61 5.33 -17.77
C PRO A 273 -26.23 4.33 -16.66
N LEU A 274 -25.11 4.56 -15.95
CA LEU A 274 -24.54 3.62 -14.98
C LEU A 274 -25.25 3.71 -13.62
N THR A 275 -26.55 3.53 -13.62
CA THR A 275 -27.42 3.74 -12.43
C THR A 275 -27.20 2.72 -11.30
N ALA A 276 -26.38 1.68 -11.52
CA ALA A 276 -25.96 0.73 -10.50
C ALA A 276 -24.70 1.18 -9.74
N LEU A 277 -24.08 2.30 -10.15
CA LEU A 277 -22.84 2.81 -9.55
C LEU A 277 -23.07 3.18 -8.07
N GLN A 278 -22.23 2.65 -7.21
CA GLN A 278 -22.27 2.80 -5.76
C GLN A 278 -21.09 3.60 -5.22
N HIS A 279 -19.95 3.53 -5.90
CA HIS A 279 -18.72 4.22 -5.50
C HIS A 279 -18.14 4.93 -6.74
N LEU A 280 -17.93 6.23 -6.62
CA LEU A 280 -17.31 7.06 -7.64
C LEU A 280 -16.27 7.96 -6.98
N ASP A 281 -15.04 7.82 -7.43
CA ASP A 281 -13.92 8.65 -7.01
C ASP A 281 -13.52 9.55 -8.19
N LEU A 282 -13.58 10.85 -7.96
CA LEU A 282 -13.23 11.92 -8.91
C LEU A 282 -12.21 12.88 -8.28
N SER A 283 -11.52 12.44 -7.23
CA SER A 283 -10.53 13.26 -6.54
C SER A 283 -9.45 13.78 -7.49
N ASP A 284 -8.95 14.97 -7.24
CA ASP A 284 -7.96 15.66 -8.08
C ASP A 284 -8.33 15.80 -9.57
N CYS A 285 -9.62 15.67 -9.92
CA CYS A 285 -10.10 15.91 -11.28
C CYS A 285 -10.33 17.42 -11.51
N GLU A 286 -9.25 18.18 -11.67
CA GLU A 286 -9.25 19.64 -11.70
C GLU A 286 -10.05 20.28 -12.86
N ASN A 287 -10.37 19.55 -13.93
CA ASN A 287 -11.16 20.07 -15.06
C ASN A 287 -12.67 19.91 -14.89
N LEU A 288 -13.11 19.30 -13.77
CA LEU A 288 -14.54 19.19 -13.48
C LEU A 288 -15.07 20.50 -12.90
N THR A 289 -16.25 20.89 -13.37
CA THR A 289 -16.98 22.07 -12.90
C THR A 289 -18.37 21.69 -12.37
N ASP A 290 -19.14 22.68 -11.95
CA ASP A 290 -20.52 22.49 -11.47
C ASP A 290 -21.43 21.83 -12.53
N ASP A 291 -21.22 22.11 -13.81
CA ASP A 291 -21.98 21.51 -14.92
C ASP A 291 -21.76 19.99 -14.99
N GLY A 292 -20.55 19.52 -14.67
CA GLY A 292 -20.24 18.10 -14.60
C GLY A 292 -21.05 17.35 -13.53
N LEU A 293 -21.17 17.94 -12.34
CA LEU A 293 -21.94 17.34 -11.25
C LEU A 293 -23.43 17.17 -11.57
N ALA A 294 -24.00 18.00 -12.47
CA ALA A 294 -25.38 17.84 -12.91
C ALA A 294 -25.64 16.45 -13.53
N HIS A 295 -24.61 15.86 -14.15
CA HIS A 295 -24.73 14.54 -14.78
C HIS A 295 -24.73 13.38 -13.77
N LEU A 296 -24.33 13.60 -12.52
CA LEU A 296 -24.39 12.60 -11.46
C LEU A 296 -25.80 12.43 -10.86
N THR A 297 -26.70 13.37 -11.10
CA THR A 297 -28.08 13.37 -10.54
C THR A 297 -28.85 12.05 -10.74
N PRO A 298 -28.71 11.30 -11.87
CA PRO A 298 -29.42 10.01 -12.06
C PRO A 298 -28.81 8.84 -11.29
N LEU A 299 -27.58 8.97 -10.76
CA LEU A 299 -26.84 7.90 -10.09
C LEU A 299 -27.33 7.71 -8.64
N THR A 300 -28.63 7.50 -8.47
CA THR A 300 -29.29 7.47 -7.15
C THR A 300 -28.93 6.27 -6.28
N ALA A 301 -28.15 5.30 -6.79
CA ALA A 301 -27.61 4.20 -6.00
C ALA A 301 -26.25 4.53 -5.37
N LEU A 302 -25.69 5.72 -5.65
CA LEU A 302 -24.38 6.13 -5.18
C LEU A 302 -24.36 6.23 -3.65
N GLN A 303 -23.36 5.59 -3.05
CA GLN A 303 -23.13 5.55 -1.61
C GLN A 303 -21.84 6.28 -1.21
N HIS A 304 -20.81 6.24 -2.08
CA HIS A 304 -19.52 6.90 -1.89
C HIS A 304 -19.24 7.82 -3.07
N LEU A 305 -18.94 9.07 -2.78
CA LEU A 305 -18.51 10.06 -3.75
C LEU A 305 -17.34 10.84 -3.19
N ASP A 306 -16.21 10.76 -3.89
CA ASP A 306 -15.04 11.56 -3.61
C ASP A 306 -14.89 12.64 -4.68
N LEU A 307 -14.82 13.89 -4.24
CA LEU A 307 -14.63 15.10 -5.04
C LEU A 307 -13.50 15.95 -4.45
N SER A 308 -12.63 15.34 -3.63
CA SER A 308 -11.54 16.05 -2.97
C SER A 308 -10.62 16.72 -4.00
N ALA A 309 -10.08 17.87 -3.64
CA ALA A 309 -9.20 18.68 -4.47
C ALA A 309 -9.78 19.11 -5.85
N CYS A 310 -11.08 18.93 -6.08
CA CYS A 310 -11.74 19.48 -7.28
C CYS A 310 -11.92 21.01 -7.15
N SER A 311 -10.85 21.74 -7.43
CA SER A 311 -10.73 23.18 -7.14
C SER A 311 -11.68 24.10 -7.92
N ASN A 312 -12.29 23.62 -9.01
CA ASN A 312 -13.25 24.40 -9.82
C ASN A 312 -14.72 24.20 -9.38
N LEU A 313 -14.99 23.32 -8.42
CA LEU A 313 -16.33 23.14 -7.88
C LEU A 313 -16.72 24.31 -6.99
N THR A 314 -17.94 24.76 -7.14
CA THR A 314 -18.54 25.83 -6.32
C THR A 314 -19.83 25.37 -5.64
N ASP A 315 -20.48 26.27 -4.93
CA ASP A 315 -21.77 26.01 -4.25
C ASP A 315 -22.88 25.53 -5.21
N ASP A 316 -22.87 26.03 -6.46
CA ASP A 316 -23.86 25.64 -7.47
C ASP A 316 -23.74 24.16 -7.88
N GLY A 317 -22.53 23.62 -7.89
CA GLY A 317 -22.27 22.20 -8.14
C GLY A 317 -22.91 21.30 -7.10
N LEU A 318 -22.79 21.64 -5.81
CA LEU A 318 -23.38 20.85 -4.72
C LEU A 318 -24.92 20.80 -4.80
N ALA A 319 -25.55 21.76 -5.48
CA ALA A 319 -26.99 21.73 -5.68
C ALA A 319 -27.48 20.51 -6.47
N HIS A 320 -26.62 19.92 -7.28
CA HIS A 320 -26.92 18.72 -8.07
C HIS A 320 -26.86 17.42 -7.25
N LEU A 321 -26.16 17.41 -6.11
CA LEU A 321 -26.06 16.24 -5.24
C LEU A 321 -27.30 15.94 -4.43
N LYS A 322 -28.29 16.84 -4.36
CA LYS A 322 -29.51 16.70 -3.56
C LYS A 322 -30.36 15.45 -3.84
N ALA A 323 -30.23 14.87 -5.05
CA ALA A 323 -30.95 13.66 -5.44
C ALA A 323 -30.29 12.38 -4.91
N LEU A 324 -29.01 12.45 -4.51
CA LEU A 324 -28.21 11.30 -4.08
C LEU A 324 -28.46 10.96 -2.60
N THR A 325 -29.73 10.76 -2.25
CA THR A 325 -30.15 10.56 -0.84
C THR A 325 -29.67 9.24 -0.20
N THR A 326 -29.05 8.35 -0.98
CA THR A 326 -28.42 7.11 -0.53
C THR A 326 -26.94 7.29 -0.16
N LEU A 327 -26.38 8.50 -0.40
CA LEU A 327 -24.99 8.80 -0.15
C LEU A 327 -24.67 8.67 1.34
N GLN A 328 -23.63 7.89 1.63
CA GLN A 328 -23.14 7.61 2.98
C GLN A 328 -21.78 8.27 3.23
N HIS A 329 -20.94 8.36 2.19
CA HIS A 329 -19.63 9.00 2.24
C HIS A 329 -19.54 10.09 1.18
N LEU A 330 -19.12 11.26 1.59
CA LEU A 330 -18.86 12.41 0.72
C LEU A 330 -17.55 13.07 1.17
N ASP A 331 -16.59 13.10 0.26
CA ASP A 331 -15.36 13.85 0.44
C ASP A 331 -15.41 15.10 -0.44
N LEU A 332 -15.21 16.25 0.16
CA LEU A 332 -15.11 17.58 -0.44
C LEU A 332 -13.87 18.32 0.05
N SER A 333 -12.91 17.58 0.59
CA SER A 333 -11.68 18.16 1.15
C SER A 333 -10.92 18.96 0.10
N ALA A 334 -10.26 20.02 0.51
CA ALA A 334 -9.51 20.94 -0.35
C ALA A 334 -10.31 21.60 -1.50
N CYS A 335 -11.65 21.52 -1.49
CA CYS A 335 -12.51 22.25 -2.42
C CYS A 335 -12.58 23.73 -2.01
N SER A 336 -11.55 24.50 -2.34
CA SER A 336 -11.33 25.86 -1.83
C SER A 336 -12.37 26.91 -2.23
N ASN A 337 -13.20 26.65 -3.25
CA ASN A 337 -14.25 27.56 -3.71
C ASN A 337 -15.62 27.30 -3.04
N LEU A 338 -15.74 26.26 -2.23
CA LEU A 338 -16.98 25.99 -1.49
C LEU A 338 -17.16 27.00 -0.35
N THR A 339 -18.37 27.48 -0.20
CA THR A 339 -18.78 28.38 0.88
C THR A 339 -19.97 27.83 1.68
N ASP A 340 -20.42 28.57 2.66
CA ASP A 340 -21.57 28.20 3.50
C ASP A 340 -22.84 27.90 2.69
N ALA A 341 -23.03 28.59 1.55
CA ALA A 341 -24.19 28.39 0.70
C ALA A 341 -24.20 27.00 0.04
N GLY A 342 -23.03 26.44 -0.25
CA GLY A 342 -22.89 25.09 -0.78
C GLY A 342 -23.38 24.03 0.22
N LEU A 343 -23.01 24.15 1.50
CA LEU A 343 -23.43 23.21 2.53
C LEU A 343 -24.95 23.15 2.74
N ALA A 344 -25.68 24.22 2.42
CA ALA A 344 -27.15 24.20 2.46
C ALA A 344 -27.75 23.12 1.53
N HIS A 345 -27.02 22.77 0.46
CA HIS A 345 -27.46 21.77 -0.51
C HIS A 345 -27.27 20.34 -0.01
N LEU A 346 -26.45 20.09 1.01
CA LEU A 346 -26.26 18.78 1.61
C LEU A 346 -27.38 18.39 2.59
N THR A 347 -28.23 19.34 2.99
CA THR A 347 -29.33 19.13 3.95
C THR A 347 -30.23 17.91 3.67
N PRO A 348 -30.54 17.49 2.41
CA PRO A 348 -31.33 16.30 2.11
C PRO A 348 -30.61 14.97 2.27
N LEU A 349 -29.28 14.97 2.37
CA LEU A 349 -28.44 13.77 2.40
C LEU A 349 -28.43 13.13 3.80
N THR A 350 -29.57 12.82 4.35
CA THR A 350 -29.74 12.38 5.75
C THR A 350 -29.19 10.98 6.04
N ALA A 351 -28.76 10.21 5.00
CA ALA A 351 -28.09 8.93 5.15
C ALA A 351 -26.57 9.09 5.31
N LEU A 352 -26.03 10.31 5.19
CA LEU A 352 -24.60 10.57 5.23
C LEU A 352 -24.02 10.20 6.59
N GLN A 353 -22.98 9.38 6.57
CA GLN A 353 -22.25 8.88 7.73
C GLN A 353 -20.84 9.48 7.83
N HIS A 354 -20.21 9.76 6.68
CA HIS A 354 -18.88 10.36 6.58
C HIS A 354 -18.95 11.61 5.72
N LEU A 355 -18.43 12.71 6.23
CA LEU A 355 -18.29 13.97 5.52
C LEU A 355 -16.91 14.55 5.82
N ASP A 356 -16.11 14.70 4.76
CA ASP A 356 -14.84 15.41 4.82
C ASP A 356 -15.00 16.79 4.18
N LEU A 357 -14.65 17.83 4.91
CA LEU A 357 -14.62 19.24 4.52
C LEU A 357 -13.27 19.86 4.88
N SER A 358 -12.27 19.04 5.12
CA SER A 358 -10.95 19.52 5.52
C SER A 358 -10.36 20.47 4.48
N SER A 359 -9.62 21.46 4.94
CA SER A 359 -9.00 22.49 4.07
C SER A 359 -9.98 23.31 3.23
N CYS A 360 -11.28 23.27 3.49
CA CYS A 360 -12.28 24.16 2.90
C CYS A 360 -12.22 25.54 3.56
N SER A 361 -11.22 26.33 3.19
CA SER A 361 -10.85 27.59 3.88
C SER A 361 -11.90 28.70 3.83
N ASN A 362 -12.91 28.62 2.95
CA ASN A 362 -13.98 29.62 2.84
C ASN A 362 -15.22 29.27 3.69
N LEU A 363 -15.25 28.10 4.34
CA LEU A 363 -16.33 27.74 5.24
C LEU A 363 -16.26 28.55 6.52
N THR A 364 -17.42 29.02 6.98
CA THR A 364 -17.60 29.74 8.25
C THR A 364 -18.61 29.05 9.15
N ASP A 365 -18.88 29.63 10.30
CA ASP A 365 -19.85 29.15 11.29
C ASP A 365 -21.26 28.98 10.71
N ASP A 366 -21.67 29.87 9.81
CA ASP A 366 -22.99 29.81 9.15
C ASP A 366 -23.16 28.54 8.31
N GLY A 367 -22.10 28.05 7.69
CA GLY A 367 -22.09 26.80 6.92
C GLY A 367 -22.43 25.58 7.77
N LEU A 368 -21.83 25.47 8.97
CA LEU A 368 -22.08 24.35 9.88
C LEU A 368 -23.55 24.29 10.36
N ALA A 369 -24.29 25.43 10.32
CA ALA A 369 -25.71 25.43 10.65
C ALA A 369 -26.53 24.51 9.74
N HIS A 370 -26.08 24.23 8.51
CA HIS A 370 -26.77 23.37 7.56
C HIS A 370 -26.56 21.87 7.84
N LEU A 371 -25.52 21.48 8.58
CA LEU A 371 -25.22 20.09 8.91
C LEU A 371 -26.16 19.49 9.97
N LYS A 372 -26.99 20.28 10.65
CA LYS A 372 -27.89 19.84 11.75
C LYS A 372 -28.85 18.71 11.36
N SER A 373 -29.20 18.58 10.07
CA SER A 373 -30.10 17.54 9.56
C SER A 373 -29.39 16.19 9.35
N LEU A 374 -28.08 16.18 9.30
CA LEU A 374 -27.25 14.99 9.02
C LEU A 374 -27.04 14.16 10.30
N THR A 375 -28.14 13.77 10.95
CA THR A 375 -28.10 13.12 12.27
C THR A 375 -27.54 11.70 12.27
N ALA A 376 -27.32 11.09 11.08
CA ALA A 376 -26.66 9.82 10.92
C ALA A 376 -25.12 9.95 10.84
N LEU A 377 -24.60 11.18 10.82
CA LEU A 377 -23.17 11.44 10.64
C LEU A 377 -22.37 10.86 11.82
N GLN A 378 -21.37 10.05 11.49
CA GLN A 378 -20.46 9.37 12.40
C GLN A 378 -19.05 9.94 12.32
N HIS A 379 -18.63 10.40 11.14
CA HIS A 379 -17.33 10.98 10.88
C HIS A 379 -17.48 12.36 10.24
N LEU A 380 -16.85 13.35 10.84
CA LEU A 380 -16.79 14.72 10.32
C LEU A 380 -15.36 15.23 10.43
N ASP A 381 -14.76 15.55 9.29
CA ASP A 381 -13.47 16.23 9.23
C ASP A 381 -13.70 17.70 8.85
N LEU A 382 -13.19 18.60 9.67
CA LEU A 382 -13.19 20.05 9.51
C LEU A 382 -11.77 20.61 9.70
N SER A 383 -10.76 19.75 9.62
CA SER A 383 -9.36 20.12 9.83
C SER A 383 -8.96 21.24 8.86
N SER A 384 -8.12 22.13 9.34
CA SER A 384 -7.62 23.29 8.56
C SER A 384 -8.71 24.24 8.04
N CYS A 385 -9.94 24.16 8.53
CA CYS A 385 -10.98 25.15 8.28
C CYS A 385 -10.76 26.39 9.15
N SER A 386 -9.82 27.26 8.74
CA SER A 386 -9.28 28.35 9.55
C SER A 386 -10.26 29.46 9.89
N ASN A 387 -11.42 29.55 9.21
CA ASN A 387 -12.44 30.56 9.50
C ASN A 387 -13.51 30.10 10.51
N LEU A 388 -13.49 28.82 10.91
CA LEU A 388 -14.40 28.31 11.93
C LEU A 388 -14.06 28.88 13.31
N THR A 389 -15.07 29.29 14.05
CA THR A 389 -14.98 29.78 15.41
C THR A 389 -15.86 28.95 16.36
N ASP A 390 -15.92 29.35 17.62
CA ASP A 390 -16.71 28.69 18.66
C ASP A 390 -18.22 28.65 18.33
N ASP A 391 -18.73 29.68 17.66
CA ASP A 391 -20.15 29.75 17.24
C ASP A 391 -20.51 28.66 16.25
N GLY A 392 -19.56 28.28 15.37
CA GLY A 392 -19.73 27.15 14.44
C GLY A 392 -19.96 25.83 15.15
N LEU A 393 -19.18 25.53 16.17
CA LEU A 393 -19.30 24.28 16.94
C LEU A 393 -20.65 24.15 17.65
N ALA A 394 -21.30 25.28 17.96
CA ALA A 394 -22.66 25.25 18.52
C ALA A 394 -23.67 24.52 17.64
N HIS A 395 -23.44 24.46 16.33
CA HIS A 395 -24.31 23.79 15.39
C HIS A 395 -24.13 22.26 15.36
N LEU A 396 -22.99 21.72 15.82
CA LEU A 396 -22.70 20.29 15.83
C LEU A 396 -23.46 19.53 16.95
N LYS A 397 -24.06 20.23 17.92
CA LYS A 397 -24.79 19.61 19.05
C LYS A 397 -25.89 18.62 18.66
N ALA A 398 -26.43 18.71 17.44
CA ALA A 398 -27.47 17.82 16.95
C ALA A 398 -26.91 16.49 16.44
N LEU A 399 -25.60 16.41 16.16
CA LEU A 399 -24.93 15.25 15.56
C LEU A 399 -24.55 14.22 16.62
N THR A 400 -25.53 13.75 17.38
CA THR A 400 -25.31 12.87 18.54
C THR A 400 -24.86 11.45 18.20
N ALA A 401 -24.81 11.08 16.91
CA ALA A 401 -24.23 9.83 16.43
C ALA A 401 -22.73 9.94 16.10
N LEU A 402 -22.16 11.16 16.21
CA LEU A 402 -20.76 11.41 15.83
C LEU A 402 -19.82 10.61 16.71
N GLN A 403 -18.89 9.90 16.07
CA GLN A 403 -17.86 9.08 16.67
C GLN A 403 -16.46 9.64 16.42
N HIS A 404 -16.25 10.26 15.26
CA HIS A 404 -14.98 10.86 14.85
C HIS A 404 -15.19 12.33 14.48
N LEU A 405 -14.41 13.22 15.09
CA LEU A 405 -14.39 14.65 14.80
C LEU A 405 -12.95 15.13 14.72
N ASP A 406 -12.56 15.62 13.55
CA ASP A 406 -11.30 16.31 13.37
C ASP A 406 -11.52 17.81 13.28
N LEU A 407 -10.85 18.56 14.14
CA LEU A 407 -10.83 20.02 14.22
C LEU A 407 -9.39 20.53 14.22
N SER A 408 -8.43 19.68 13.82
CA SER A 408 -7.02 20.03 13.82
C SER A 408 -6.75 21.27 12.99
N SER A 409 -5.82 22.08 13.44
CA SER A 409 -5.45 23.34 12.76
C SER A 409 -6.59 24.38 12.63
N CYS A 410 -7.72 24.20 13.29
CA CYS A 410 -8.76 25.22 13.42
C CYS A 410 -8.32 26.30 14.43
N SER A 411 -7.46 27.22 13.98
CA SER A 411 -6.70 28.14 14.83
C SER A 411 -7.54 29.18 15.56
N ASN A 412 -8.81 29.40 15.18
CA ASN A 412 -9.70 30.36 15.82
C ASN A 412 -10.56 29.75 16.93
N LEU A 413 -10.52 28.42 17.12
CA LEU A 413 -11.25 27.76 18.21
C LEU A 413 -10.65 28.12 19.56
N THR A 414 -11.52 28.40 20.52
CA THR A 414 -11.16 28.67 21.91
C THR A 414 -11.87 27.71 22.87
N ASP A 415 -11.69 27.91 24.16
CA ASP A 415 -12.31 27.08 25.22
C ASP A 415 -13.85 27.07 25.14
N ASP A 416 -14.46 28.21 24.77
CA ASP A 416 -15.91 28.34 24.67
C ASP A 416 -16.49 27.41 23.54
N GLY A 417 -15.72 27.18 22.49
CA GLY A 417 -16.08 26.24 21.41
C GLY A 417 -16.23 24.80 21.91
N LEU A 418 -15.28 24.33 22.73
CA LEU A 418 -15.32 22.96 23.28
C LEU A 418 -16.54 22.70 24.17
N ALA A 419 -17.11 23.76 24.82
CA ALA A 419 -18.35 23.62 25.59
C ALA A 419 -19.51 23.09 24.74
N HIS A 420 -19.48 23.33 23.41
CA HIS A 420 -20.51 22.88 22.50
C HIS A 420 -20.40 21.40 22.13
N LEU A 421 -19.25 20.74 22.34
CA LEU A 421 -19.04 19.31 22.10
C LEU A 421 -19.58 18.44 23.24
N THR A 422 -19.89 19.00 24.40
CA THR A 422 -20.38 18.29 25.61
C THR A 422 -21.53 17.28 25.35
N PRO A 423 -22.50 17.53 24.43
CA PRO A 423 -23.57 16.56 24.13
C PRO A 423 -23.16 15.36 23.30
N LEU A 424 -21.96 15.39 22.68
CA LEU A 424 -21.48 14.36 21.74
C LEU A 424 -20.85 13.18 22.49
N THR A 425 -21.61 12.57 23.41
CA THR A 425 -21.11 11.52 24.32
C THR A 425 -20.76 10.19 23.65
N THR A 426 -21.06 10.04 22.35
CA THR A 426 -20.68 8.89 21.51
C THR A 426 -19.31 9.07 20.87
N LEU A 427 -18.70 10.25 21.03
CA LEU A 427 -17.42 10.57 20.39
C LEU A 427 -16.32 9.65 20.92
N GLN A 428 -15.61 8.99 19.99
CA GLN A 428 -14.51 8.06 20.26
C GLN A 428 -13.17 8.66 19.84
N HIS A 429 -13.14 9.46 18.78
CA HIS A 429 -11.95 10.10 18.24
C HIS A 429 -12.16 11.61 18.15
N LEU A 430 -11.25 12.37 18.74
CA LEU A 430 -11.22 13.83 18.69
C LEU A 430 -9.79 14.29 18.40
N ASP A 431 -9.62 15.00 17.28
CA ASP A 431 -8.37 15.68 16.98
C ASP A 431 -8.56 17.19 17.18
N LEU A 432 -7.71 17.78 18.00
CA LEU A 432 -7.63 19.21 18.32
C LEU A 432 -6.19 19.72 18.16
N SER A 433 -5.35 18.95 17.44
CA SER A 433 -3.95 19.32 17.25
C SER A 433 -3.82 20.68 16.57
N TYR A 434 -2.79 21.42 16.94
CA TYR A 434 -2.54 22.79 16.46
C TYR A 434 -3.63 23.83 16.79
N CYS A 435 -4.63 23.51 17.61
CA CYS A 435 -5.60 24.47 18.13
C CYS A 435 -4.96 25.29 19.25
N ARG A 436 -4.10 26.23 18.87
CA ARG A 436 -3.19 26.95 19.79
C ARG A 436 -3.87 27.91 20.77
N ASN A 437 -5.15 28.25 20.58
CA ASN A 437 -5.91 29.11 21.49
C ASN A 437 -6.59 28.34 22.64
N LEU A 438 -6.60 26.98 22.57
CA LEU A 438 -7.13 26.15 23.63
C LEU A 438 -6.26 26.27 24.90
N THR A 439 -6.93 26.40 26.06
CA THR A 439 -6.31 26.39 27.36
C THR A 439 -6.87 25.27 28.25
N ASP A 440 -6.44 25.22 29.48
CA ASP A 440 -6.91 24.22 30.45
C ASP A 440 -8.42 24.29 30.68
N ALA A 441 -9.03 25.50 30.60
CA ALA A 441 -10.47 25.65 30.74
C ALA A 441 -11.27 24.96 29.65
N GLY A 442 -10.74 24.90 28.44
CA GLY A 442 -11.36 24.16 27.34
C GLY A 442 -11.43 22.65 27.60
N LEU A 443 -10.36 22.05 28.14
CA LEU A 443 -10.34 20.61 28.42
C LEU A 443 -11.38 20.20 29.50
N ALA A 444 -11.81 21.12 30.39
CA ALA A 444 -12.88 20.85 31.34
C ALA A 444 -14.18 20.42 30.62
N HIS A 445 -14.44 20.92 29.41
CA HIS A 445 -15.62 20.59 28.63
C HIS A 445 -15.56 19.20 28.00
N LEU A 446 -14.40 18.56 27.92
CA LEU A 446 -14.25 17.19 27.41
C LEU A 446 -14.63 16.13 28.45
N THR A 447 -14.71 16.49 29.73
CA THR A 447 -15.01 15.61 30.87
C THR A 447 -16.21 14.66 30.67
N PRO A 448 -17.34 15.05 29.99
CA PRO A 448 -18.46 14.16 29.74
C PRO A 448 -18.25 13.14 28.61
N LEU A 449 -17.22 13.31 27.80
CA LEU A 449 -16.96 12.46 26.61
C LEU A 449 -16.26 11.16 27.03
N THR A 450 -16.86 10.40 27.91
CA THR A 450 -16.25 9.21 28.53
C THR A 450 -16.09 8.01 27.59
N ALA A 451 -16.67 8.06 26.38
CA ALA A 451 -16.46 7.06 25.33
C ALA A 451 -15.17 7.32 24.50
N LEU A 452 -14.50 8.46 24.75
CA LEU A 452 -13.33 8.87 23.99
C LEU A 452 -12.18 7.86 24.14
N GLN A 453 -11.69 7.37 23.01
CA GLN A 453 -10.60 6.40 22.91
C GLN A 453 -9.33 7.05 22.35
N HIS A 454 -9.48 8.01 21.43
CA HIS A 454 -8.38 8.74 20.81
C HIS A 454 -8.54 10.24 21.01
N LEU A 455 -7.53 10.88 21.57
CA LEU A 455 -7.46 12.32 21.75
C LEU A 455 -6.10 12.83 21.30
N ASN A 456 -6.10 13.70 20.31
CA ASN A 456 -4.91 14.41 19.88
C ASN A 456 -4.99 15.88 20.33
N LEU A 457 -4.02 16.31 21.11
CA LEU A 457 -3.84 17.66 21.61
C LEU A 457 -2.44 18.20 21.25
N SER A 458 -1.76 17.56 20.27
CA SER A 458 -0.41 17.95 19.91
C SER A 458 -0.35 19.42 19.46
N ALA A 459 0.73 20.08 19.80
CA ALA A 459 0.96 21.51 19.51
C ALA A 459 -0.11 22.48 20.08
N CYS A 460 -0.94 22.04 21.03
CA CYS A 460 -1.78 22.92 21.84
C CYS A 460 -0.92 23.63 22.90
N SER A 461 -0.13 24.59 22.46
CA SER A 461 0.97 25.18 23.25
C SER A 461 0.56 25.98 24.48
N ASN A 462 -0.75 26.19 24.70
CA ASN A 462 -1.26 26.90 25.91
C ASN A 462 -1.72 25.95 27.02
N LEU A 463 -1.78 24.64 26.77
CA LEU A 463 -2.12 23.66 27.80
C LEU A 463 -1.03 23.56 28.84
N THR A 464 -1.46 23.49 30.12
CA THR A 464 -0.60 23.30 31.27
C THR A 464 -1.00 22.04 32.04
N ASP A 465 -0.34 21.81 33.18
CA ASP A 465 -0.64 20.64 34.02
C ASP A 465 -2.08 20.60 34.54
N ASP A 466 -2.66 21.77 34.82
CA ASP A 466 -4.04 21.88 35.31
C ASP A 466 -5.05 21.38 34.27
N GLY A 467 -4.76 21.55 32.99
CA GLY A 467 -5.60 21.04 31.91
C GLY A 467 -5.69 19.51 31.90
N LEU A 468 -4.58 18.81 32.14
CA LEU A 468 -4.56 17.34 32.14
C LEU A 468 -5.41 16.73 33.27
N ALA A 469 -5.65 17.49 34.37
CA ALA A 469 -6.55 17.04 35.43
C ALA A 469 -7.98 16.76 34.93
N HIS A 470 -8.41 17.49 33.89
CA HIS A 470 -9.74 17.29 33.27
C HIS A 470 -9.85 16.04 32.43
N LEU A 471 -8.73 15.42 32.03
CA LEU A 471 -8.73 14.15 31.26
C LEU A 471 -8.93 12.93 32.18
N THR A 472 -8.79 13.07 33.47
CA THR A 472 -8.88 11.98 34.48
C THR A 472 -10.14 11.10 34.33
N PRO A 473 -11.35 11.61 33.98
CA PRO A 473 -12.56 10.79 33.81
C PRO A 473 -12.60 9.99 32.50
N LEU A 474 -11.72 10.28 31.55
CA LEU A 474 -11.70 9.66 30.22
C LEU A 474 -11.01 8.28 30.25
N THR A 475 -11.50 7.39 31.12
CA THR A 475 -10.86 6.10 31.41
C THR A 475 -10.94 5.07 30.26
N ALA A 476 -11.67 5.37 29.17
CA ALA A 476 -11.68 4.57 27.94
C ALA A 476 -10.53 4.95 26.99
N LEU A 477 -9.77 6.00 27.31
CA LEU A 477 -8.73 6.53 26.42
C LEU A 477 -7.62 5.49 26.20
N GLN A 478 -7.32 5.24 24.91
CA GLN A 478 -6.30 4.32 24.44
C GLN A 478 -5.14 5.06 23.77
N HIS A 479 -5.41 6.16 23.11
CA HIS A 479 -4.42 6.99 22.42
C HIS A 479 -4.51 8.44 22.91
N LEU A 480 -3.37 8.98 23.35
CA LEU A 480 -3.23 10.38 23.73
C LEU A 480 -1.95 10.95 23.13
N ASP A 481 -2.09 11.99 22.33
CA ASP A 481 -0.96 12.75 21.82
C ASP A 481 -0.92 14.15 22.49
N LEU A 482 0.17 14.42 23.16
CA LEU A 482 0.49 15.69 23.83
C LEU A 482 1.81 16.27 23.32
N SER A 483 2.29 15.81 22.16
CA SER A 483 3.55 16.27 21.57
C SER A 483 3.54 17.78 21.38
N TYR A 484 4.68 18.42 21.55
CA TYR A 484 4.85 19.88 21.42
C TYR A 484 4.03 20.72 22.45
N CYS A 485 3.48 20.10 23.50
CA CYS A 485 2.83 20.83 24.59
C CYS A 485 3.90 21.32 25.58
N GLN A 486 4.62 22.36 25.22
CA GLN A 486 5.84 22.80 25.89
C GLN A 486 5.65 23.32 27.31
N LYS A 487 4.43 23.61 27.77
CA LYS A 487 4.16 24.06 29.17
C LYS A 487 3.88 22.91 30.13
N LEU A 488 3.73 21.68 29.63
CA LEU A 488 3.53 20.51 30.46
C LEU A 488 4.80 20.19 31.28
N THR A 489 4.60 19.88 32.56
CA THR A 489 5.66 19.45 33.46
C THR A 489 5.32 18.08 34.05
N ASP A 490 6.16 17.60 34.96
CA ASP A 490 5.97 16.33 35.67
C ASP A 490 4.63 16.27 36.44
N ALA A 491 4.16 17.42 36.97
CA ALA A 491 2.90 17.48 37.69
C ALA A 491 1.68 17.17 36.81
N GLY A 492 1.75 17.53 35.51
CA GLY A 492 0.71 17.18 34.53
C GLY A 492 0.59 15.68 34.33
N LEU A 493 1.71 14.97 34.23
CA LEU A 493 1.70 13.51 34.01
C LEU A 493 1.07 12.74 35.18
N ALA A 494 1.07 13.31 36.40
CA ALA A 494 0.39 12.70 37.53
C ALA A 494 -1.11 12.51 37.30
N HIS A 495 -1.74 13.39 36.50
CA HIS A 495 -3.16 13.30 36.15
C HIS A 495 -3.48 12.18 35.14
N LEU A 496 -2.50 11.65 34.43
CA LEU A 496 -2.68 10.52 33.49
C LEU A 496 -2.73 9.17 34.21
N THR A 497 -2.34 9.10 35.48
CA THR A 497 -2.26 7.85 36.27
C THR A 497 -3.54 7.00 36.25
N PRO A 498 -4.78 7.56 36.23
CA PRO A 498 -6.00 6.76 36.15
C PRO A 498 -6.30 6.17 34.78
N LEU A 499 -5.63 6.63 33.72
CA LEU A 499 -5.88 6.22 32.33
C LEU A 499 -5.19 4.88 32.01
N THR A 500 -5.50 3.84 32.80
CA THR A 500 -4.81 2.54 32.72
C THR A 500 -5.08 1.73 31.45
N THR A 501 -6.04 2.16 30.62
CA THR A 501 -6.33 1.61 29.30
C THR A 501 -5.45 2.18 28.20
N LEU A 502 -4.63 3.20 28.51
CA LEU A 502 -3.80 3.89 27.53
C LEU A 502 -2.77 2.93 26.94
N GLN A 503 -2.77 2.84 25.62
CA GLN A 503 -1.88 2.00 24.81
C GLN A 503 -0.82 2.83 24.08
N HIS A 504 -1.18 4.04 23.67
CA HIS A 504 -0.32 4.97 22.93
C HIS A 504 -0.25 6.32 23.66
N LEU A 505 0.96 6.76 23.98
CA LEU A 505 1.22 8.07 24.56
C LEU A 505 2.39 8.74 23.82
N ALA A 506 2.12 9.89 23.22
CA ALA A 506 3.14 10.73 22.61
C ALA A 506 3.35 12.00 23.46
N LEU A 507 4.61 12.26 23.77
CA LEU A 507 5.09 13.38 24.60
C LEU A 507 6.33 14.01 23.93
N SER A 508 6.49 13.86 22.60
CA SER A 508 7.68 14.42 21.93
C SER A 508 7.75 15.94 22.08
N ASP A 509 8.96 16.47 22.17
CA ASP A 509 9.20 17.91 22.32
C ASP A 509 8.51 18.56 23.57
N CYS A 510 8.21 17.76 24.60
CA CYS A 510 7.79 18.25 25.90
C CYS A 510 9.03 18.56 26.76
N GLU A 511 9.68 19.67 26.46
CA GLU A 511 11.01 20.01 27.01
C GLU A 511 11.07 20.17 28.54
N ASN A 512 9.93 20.43 29.21
CA ASN A 512 9.87 20.60 30.67
C ASN A 512 9.66 19.31 31.45
N LEU A 513 9.49 18.18 30.77
CA LEU A 513 9.41 16.87 31.42
C LEU A 513 10.79 16.44 31.90
N THR A 514 10.83 15.95 33.15
CA THR A 514 12.01 15.41 33.79
C THR A 514 11.81 13.94 34.22
N ASP A 515 12.79 13.37 34.89
CA ASP A 515 12.75 11.99 35.36
C ASP A 515 11.59 11.73 36.34
N ASP A 516 11.23 12.71 37.15
CA ASP A 516 10.12 12.60 38.12
C ASP A 516 8.77 12.43 37.43
N GLY A 517 8.60 13.01 36.23
CA GLY A 517 7.40 12.86 35.41
C GLY A 517 7.16 11.41 34.96
N LEU A 518 8.23 10.73 34.55
CA LEU A 518 8.12 9.33 34.10
C LEU A 518 7.69 8.37 35.22
N ALA A 519 7.89 8.73 36.50
CA ALA A 519 7.40 7.93 37.61
C ALA A 519 5.87 7.76 37.57
N HIS A 520 5.15 8.79 37.09
CA HIS A 520 3.70 8.80 37.01
C HIS A 520 3.16 7.87 35.88
N LEU A 521 4.01 7.48 34.89
CA LEU A 521 3.61 6.55 33.84
C LEU A 521 3.63 5.08 34.32
N THR A 522 4.24 4.77 35.46
CA THR A 522 4.39 3.40 36.00
C THR A 522 3.06 2.60 36.09
N PRO A 523 1.88 3.18 36.40
CA PRO A 523 0.61 2.47 36.46
C PRO A 523 0.01 2.15 35.08
N LEU A 524 0.51 2.77 33.99
CA LEU A 524 -0.02 2.63 32.64
C LEU A 524 0.49 1.32 31.99
N THR A 525 0.22 0.20 32.63
CA THR A 525 0.79 -1.11 32.24
C THR A 525 0.23 -1.70 30.94
N ALA A 526 -0.80 -1.07 30.35
CA ALA A 526 -1.30 -1.41 29.02
C ALA A 526 -0.53 -0.72 27.87
N LEU A 527 0.39 0.21 28.22
CA LEU A 527 1.10 1.02 27.23
C LEU A 527 1.96 0.15 26.32
N GLN A 528 1.75 0.31 25.03
CA GLN A 528 2.46 -0.39 23.95
C GLN A 528 3.38 0.57 23.18
N HIS A 529 2.98 1.82 23.01
CA HIS A 529 3.72 2.84 22.28
C HIS A 529 3.97 4.05 23.17
N LEU A 530 5.24 4.44 23.32
CA LEU A 530 5.66 5.62 24.06
C LEU A 530 6.68 6.41 23.24
N ASN A 531 6.31 7.64 22.91
CA ASN A 531 7.21 8.58 22.25
C ASN A 531 7.65 9.66 23.25
N LEU A 532 8.94 9.71 23.52
CA LEU A 532 9.62 10.69 24.40
C LEU A 532 10.71 11.44 23.64
N SER A 533 10.64 11.43 22.29
CA SER A 533 11.68 12.07 21.49
C SER A 533 11.81 13.57 21.82
N ALA A 534 13.03 14.05 21.77
CA ALA A 534 13.37 15.45 22.06
C ALA A 534 12.96 15.96 23.46
N CYS A 535 12.67 15.05 24.42
CA CYS A 535 12.54 15.42 25.83
C CYS A 535 13.93 15.62 26.44
N SER A 536 14.51 16.78 26.21
CA SER A 536 15.94 17.05 26.46
C SER A 536 16.38 17.02 27.94
N ASN A 537 15.43 17.09 28.89
CA ASN A 537 15.69 17.03 30.34
C ASN A 537 15.58 15.62 30.94
N LEU A 538 15.23 14.60 30.13
CA LEU A 538 15.22 13.21 30.57
C LEU A 538 16.65 12.68 30.71
N THR A 539 16.95 12.08 31.87
CA THR A 539 18.21 11.41 32.16
C THR A 539 18.04 9.91 32.38
N ASP A 540 19.14 9.23 32.68
CA ASP A 540 19.13 7.81 33.01
C ASP A 540 18.18 7.41 34.15
N ALA A 541 17.95 8.30 35.11
CA ALA A 541 17.10 8.03 36.26
C ALA A 541 15.62 7.91 35.85
N GLY A 542 15.19 8.68 34.84
CA GLY A 542 13.84 8.62 34.30
C GLY A 542 13.52 7.25 33.67
N LEU A 543 14.46 6.68 32.90
CA LEU A 543 14.27 5.38 32.29
C LEU A 543 14.05 4.24 33.30
N ALA A 544 14.50 4.40 34.53
CA ALA A 544 14.25 3.41 35.59
C ALA A 544 12.75 3.17 35.86
N HIS A 545 11.90 4.17 35.58
CA HIS A 545 10.45 4.08 35.75
C HIS A 545 9.78 3.27 34.63
N LEU A 546 10.37 3.20 33.43
CA LEU A 546 9.81 2.46 32.29
C LEU A 546 9.87 0.94 32.46
N LYS A 547 10.67 0.41 33.37
CA LYS A 547 10.83 -1.04 33.63
C LYS A 547 9.52 -1.77 33.97
N ALA A 548 8.50 -1.05 34.45
CA ALA A 548 7.18 -1.61 34.76
C ALA A 548 6.29 -1.79 33.52
N LEU A 549 6.60 -1.09 32.41
CA LEU A 549 5.82 -1.07 31.19
C LEU A 549 6.22 -2.24 30.29
N THR A 550 6.05 -3.47 30.78
CA THR A 550 6.53 -4.69 30.08
C THR A 550 5.77 -5.04 28.81
N THR A 551 4.63 -4.39 28.56
CA THR A 551 3.83 -4.49 27.35
C THR A 551 4.35 -3.58 26.22
N LEU A 552 5.34 -2.72 26.50
CA LEU A 552 5.86 -1.76 25.55
C LEU A 552 6.49 -2.47 24.34
N GLN A 553 6.05 -2.10 23.16
CA GLN A 553 6.52 -2.60 21.86
C GLN A 553 7.27 -1.52 21.08
N HIS A 554 6.91 -0.26 21.28
CA HIS A 554 7.49 0.88 20.57
C HIS A 554 7.96 1.93 21.58
N LEU A 555 9.24 2.29 21.49
CA LEU A 555 9.85 3.33 22.33
C LEU A 555 10.74 4.24 21.48
N ASP A 556 10.38 5.53 21.44
CA ASP A 556 11.21 6.56 20.83
C ASP A 556 11.86 7.43 21.92
N LEU A 557 13.17 7.45 21.94
CA LEU A 557 14.03 8.24 22.82
C LEU A 557 15.03 9.09 22.01
N SER A 558 14.74 9.32 20.75
CA SER A 558 15.64 10.10 19.89
C SER A 558 15.78 11.53 20.39
N TRP A 559 16.94 12.10 20.19
CA TRP A 559 17.27 13.45 20.66
C TRP A 559 17.23 13.66 22.18
N CYS A 560 17.18 12.60 22.98
CA CYS A 560 17.34 12.69 24.44
C CYS A 560 18.83 12.75 24.77
N ASP A 561 19.40 13.93 24.65
CA ASP A 561 20.86 14.16 24.67
C ASP A 561 21.56 13.81 26.00
N GLN A 562 20.80 13.68 27.11
CA GLN A 562 21.35 13.34 28.44
C GLN A 562 21.33 11.85 28.78
N LEU A 563 20.82 11.00 27.86
CA LEU A 563 20.81 9.56 28.08
C LEU A 563 22.22 8.97 27.86
N THR A 564 22.64 8.13 28.81
CA THR A 564 23.90 7.40 28.75
C THR A 564 23.70 5.89 28.82
N ASP A 565 24.77 5.12 28.83
CA ASP A 565 24.74 3.66 28.97
C ASP A 565 24.00 3.18 30.23
N ALA A 566 24.02 3.98 31.32
CA ALA A 566 23.34 3.62 32.55
C ALA A 566 21.82 3.60 32.38
N GLY A 567 21.27 4.55 31.61
CA GLY A 567 19.85 4.58 31.29
C GLY A 567 19.38 3.35 30.52
N ILE A 568 20.13 2.93 29.50
CA ILE A 568 19.82 1.76 28.67
C ILE A 568 19.71 0.47 29.49
N THR A 569 20.39 0.38 30.66
CA THR A 569 20.25 -0.80 31.54
C THR A 569 18.82 -1.05 31.99
N HIS A 570 18.01 0.00 32.08
CA HIS A 570 16.62 -0.07 32.54
C HIS A 570 15.65 -0.60 31.48
N LEU A 571 16.05 -0.66 30.20
CA LEU A 571 15.23 -1.21 29.11
C LEU A 571 15.23 -2.75 29.08
N LYS A 572 16.15 -3.43 29.79
CA LYS A 572 16.26 -4.90 29.79
C LYS A 572 14.96 -5.67 30.08
N PRO A 573 14.05 -5.21 30.98
CA PRO A 573 12.78 -5.91 31.24
C PRO A 573 11.78 -5.83 30.09
N LEU A 574 11.97 -4.91 29.14
CA LEU A 574 11.05 -4.64 28.02
C LEU A 574 11.27 -5.66 26.88
N MET A 575 11.16 -6.95 27.19
CA MET A 575 11.50 -8.02 26.26
C MET A 575 10.57 -8.13 25.05
N GLY A 576 9.40 -7.47 25.10
CA GLY A 576 8.46 -7.36 23.97
C GLY A 576 8.75 -6.21 23.02
N LEU A 577 9.80 -5.41 23.29
CA LEU A 577 10.11 -4.23 22.48
C LEU A 577 10.51 -4.63 21.06
N GLN A 578 9.81 -4.07 20.08
CA GLN A 578 10.00 -4.31 18.65
C GLN A 578 10.65 -3.10 17.94
N TYR A 579 10.36 -1.90 18.42
CA TYR A 579 10.89 -0.64 17.88
C TYR A 579 11.61 0.12 18.97
N LEU A 580 12.84 0.51 18.69
CA LEU A 580 13.65 1.37 19.56
C LEU A 580 14.41 2.41 18.73
N ASN A 581 14.12 3.68 18.98
CA ASN A 581 14.84 4.79 18.36
C ASN A 581 15.70 5.50 19.41
N LEU A 582 17.00 5.52 19.18
CA LEU A 582 18.03 6.17 19.99
C LEU A 582 18.86 7.16 19.15
N ASN A 583 18.31 7.63 18.02
CA ASN A 583 18.97 8.62 17.16
C ASN A 583 19.46 9.80 17.99
N LYS A 584 20.70 10.20 17.76
CA LYS A 584 21.34 11.35 18.44
C LYS A 584 21.52 11.25 19.97
N CYS A 585 21.35 10.09 20.59
CA CYS A 585 21.81 9.86 21.95
C CYS A 585 23.33 9.87 21.98
N LYS A 586 23.95 11.05 22.06
CA LYS A 586 25.37 11.27 21.80
C LYS A 586 26.29 10.64 22.83
N ASP A 587 25.83 10.47 24.08
CA ASP A 587 26.59 9.91 25.19
C ASP A 587 26.46 8.38 25.31
N LEU A 588 25.71 7.75 24.39
CA LEU A 588 25.63 6.29 24.27
C LEU A 588 26.95 5.72 23.73
N THR A 589 27.47 4.72 24.42
CA THR A 589 28.70 4.01 24.04
C THR A 589 28.45 2.51 23.85
N ASP A 590 29.49 1.76 23.55
CA ASP A 590 29.45 0.30 23.39
C ASP A 590 28.88 -0.42 24.62
N ALA A 591 29.12 0.12 25.83
CA ALA A 591 28.63 -0.47 27.07
C ALA A 591 27.08 -0.40 27.16
N GLY A 592 26.47 0.64 26.60
CA GLY A 592 25.01 0.76 26.51
C GLY A 592 24.42 -0.33 25.61
N LEU A 593 25.01 -0.58 24.44
CA LEU A 593 24.55 -1.62 23.52
C LEU A 593 24.61 -3.02 24.12
N ALA A 594 25.54 -3.27 25.07
CA ALA A 594 25.60 -4.55 25.77
C ALA A 594 24.33 -4.88 26.55
N HIS A 595 23.50 -3.87 26.86
CA HIS A 595 22.24 -4.04 27.57
C HIS A 595 21.08 -4.35 26.63
N LEU A 596 21.14 -4.00 25.33
CA LEU A 596 20.12 -4.28 24.32
C LEU A 596 20.07 -5.75 23.90
N LYS A 597 21.11 -6.53 24.13
CA LYS A 597 21.19 -7.95 23.72
C LYS A 597 20.05 -8.84 24.24
N ALA A 598 19.31 -8.42 25.26
CA ALA A 598 18.16 -9.15 25.80
C ALA A 598 16.87 -8.88 25.00
N LEU A 599 16.82 -7.82 24.22
CA LEU A 599 15.64 -7.38 23.47
C LEU A 599 15.53 -8.14 22.14
N THR A 600 15.45 -9.47 22.21
CA THR A 600 15.51 -10.34 21.01
C THR A 600 14.29 -10.24 20.09
N ALA A 601 13.21 -9.58 20.53
CA ALA A 601 12.04 -9.28 19.70
C ALA A 601 12.20 -8.03 18.83
N LEU A 602 13.33 -7.30 18.99
CA LEU A 602 13.55 -6.02 18.31
C LEU A 602 13.67 -6.22 16.80
N GLN A 603 12.82 -5.49 16.09
CA GLN A 603 12.75 -5.48 14.61
C GLN A 603 13.31 -4.18 14.02
N TYR A 604 13.16 -3.08 14.73
CA TYR A 604 13.63 -1.75 14.33
C TYR A 604 14.59 -1.19 15.39
N LEU A 605 15.77 -0.77 14.96
CA LEU A 605 16.74 -0.11 15.81
C LEU A 605 17.40 1.05 15.06
N ASN A 606 17.22 2.26 15.57
CA ASN A 606 17.92 3.43 15.05
C ASN A 606 18.98 3.89 16.07
N LEU A 607 20.22 3.90 15.64
CA LEU A 607 21.40 4.36 16.38
C LEU A 607 22.15 5.47 15.63
N SER A 608 21.49 6.10 14.66
CA SER A 608 22.12 7.13 13.84
C SER A 608 22.63 8.28 14.68
N SER A 609 23.75 8.83 14.27
CA SER A 609 24.42 9.92 14.98
C SER A 609 24.86 9.62 16.43
N CYS A 610 24.84 8.36 16.88
CA CYS A 610 25.44 7.92 18.13
C CYS A 610 26.97 7.85 17.95
N SER A 611 27.60 9.02 17.96
CA SER A 611 29.00 9.22 17.53
C SER A 611 30.08 8.52 18.40
N ASN A 612 29.69 7.96 19.56
CA ASN A 612 30.57 7.25 20.45
C ASN A 612 30.60 5.73 20.26
N LEU A 613 29.72 5.19 19.44
CA LEU A 613 29.70 3.77 19.13
C LEU A 613 30.92 3.36 18.29
N THR A 614 31.49 2.20 18.66
CA THR A 614 32.60 1.58 17.94
C THR A 614 32.27 0.13 17.52
N ASP A 615 33.21 -0.56 16.92
CA ASP A 615 33.03 -1.96 16.48
C ASP A 615 32.69 -2.91 17.64
N VAL A 616 33.17 -2.61 18.85
CA VAL A 616 32.89 -3.41 20.06
C VAL A 616 31.40 -3.37 20.41
N GLY A 617 30.76 -2.23 20.20
CA GLY A 617 29.32 -2.06 20.43
C GLY A 617 28.47 -2.96 19.53
N LEU A 618 28.83 -3.03 18.25
CA LEU A 618 28.07 -3.85 17.29
C LEU A 618 28.11 -5.36 17.61
N ALA A 619 29.15 -5.84 18.30
CA ALA A 619 29.21 -7.23 18.75
C ALA A 619 28.02 -7.60 19.68
N HIS A 620 27.45 -6.62 20.37
CA HIS A 620 26.31 -6.83 21.27
C HIS A 620 24.97 -6.93 20.53
N LEU A 621 24.89 -6.52 19.26
CA LEU A 621 23.69 -6.66 18.45
C LEU A 621 23.53 -8.08 17.84
N THR A 622 24.56 -8.91 17.88
CA THR A 622 24.58 -10.28 17.29
C THR A 622 23.37 -11.14 17.70
N PRO A 623 22.81 -11.08 18.94
CA PRO A 623 21.64 -11.86 19.33
C PRO A 623 20.30 -11.35 18.79
N LEU A 624 20.24 -10.15 18.21
CA LEU A 624 19.01 -9.50 17.75
C LEU A 624 18.63 -10.01 16.35
N THR A 625 18.48 -11.32 16.19
CA THR A 625 18.29 -11.97 14.87
C THR A 625 16.94 -11.68 14.21
N ALA A 626 15.98 -11.08 14.94
CA ALA A 626 14.71 -10.62 14.41
C ALA A 626 14.79 -9.22 13.77
N LEU A 627 15.95 -8.55 13.86
CA LEU A 627 16.12 -7.18 13.40
C LEU A 627 15.97 -7.10 11.87
N GLN A 628 15.05 -6.24 11.44
CA GLN A 628 14.73 -5.96 10.03
C GLN A 628 15.27 -4.60 9.59
N TYR A 629 15.30 -3.63 10.48
CA TYR A 629 15.77 -2.26 10.22
C TYR A 629 16.88 -1.89 11.19
N LEU A 630 18.01 -1.43 10.64
CA LEU A 630 19.15 -0.91 11.42
C LEU A 630 19.71 0.34 10.76
N ASP A 631 19.65 1.45 11.48
CA ASP A 631 20.30 2.71 11.08
C ASP A 631 21.52 2.98 11.94
N LEU A 632 22.68 3.02 11.31
CA LEU A 632 23.98 3.34 11.89
C LEU A 632 24.61 4.57 11.23
N SER A 633 23.82 5.37 10.51
CA SER A 633 24.31 6.53 9.80
C SER A 633 25.01 7.51 10.73
N TYR A 634 26.02 8.16 10.22
CA TYR A 634 26.87 9.10 10.98
C TYR A 634 27.64 8.48 12.18
N CYS A 635 27.64 7.15 12.34
CA CYS A 635 28.48 6.47 13.36
C CYS A 635 29.94 6.38 12.89
N ARG A 636 30.64 7.50 12.90
CA ARG A 636 31.94 7.70 12.23
C ARG A 636 33.11 6.91 12.81
N LYS A 637 32.96 6.26 13.98
CA LYS A 637 34.00 5.42 14.58
C LYS A 637 33.93 3.96 14.15
N LEU A 638 32.82 3.56 13.48
CA LEU A 638 32.68 2.21 12.96
C LEU A 638 33.66 1.95 11.84
N THR A 639 34.27 0.73 11.87
CA THR A 639 35.17 0.22 10.85
C THR A 639 34.69 -1.13 10.32
N ASP A 640 35.43 -1.72 9.42
CA ASP A 640 35.13 -3.04 8.83
C ASP A 640 34.94 -4.14 9.87
N ALA A 641 35.72 -4.09 10.97
CA ALA A 641 35.61 -5.06 12.05
C ALA A 641 34.21 -5.04 12.73
N GLY A 642 33.58 -3.89 12.80
CA GLY A 642 32.20 -3.74 13.32
C GLY A 642 31.21 -4.48 12.45
N LEU A 643 31.27 -4.34 11.12
CA LEU A 643 30.33 -4.97 10.20
C LEU A 643 30.40 -6.52 10.27
N ALA A 644 31.53 -7.09 10.69
CA ALA A 644 31.63 -8.54 10.88
C ALA A 644 30.60 -9.09 11.88
N HIS A 645 30.15 -8.27 12.83
CA HIS A 645 29.14 -8.64 13.83
C HIS A 645 27.72 -8.63 13.29
N LEU A 646 27.44 -7.96 12.17
CA LEU A 646 26.12 -7.90 11.56
C LEU A 646 25.75 -9.18 10.79
N ARG A 647 26.71 -10.08 10.53
CA ARG A 647 26.52 -11.30 9.73
C ARG A 647 25.40 -12.23 10.22
N SER A 648 25.08 -12.20 11.52
CA SER A 648 24.01 -13.01 12.13
C SER A 648 22.62 -12.43 11.93
N LEU A 649 22.50 -11.16 11.51
CA LEU A 649 21.25 -10.45 11.36
C LEU A 649 20.61 -10.73 9.98
N THR A 650 20.40 -12.00 9.67
CA THR A 650 19.97 -12.45 8.33
C THR A 650 18.54 -12.06 7.96
N ALA A 651 17.74 -11.59 8.93
CA ALA A 651 16.42 -11.03 8.69
C ALA A 651 16.43 -9.54 8.29
N LEU A 652 17.63 -8.91 8.28
CA LEU A 652 17.76 -7.49 8.01
C LEU A 652 17.36 -7.16 6.57
N GLN A 653 16.43 -6.24 6.45
CA GLN A 653 15.88 -5.74 5.19
C GLN A 653 16.37 -4.33 4.87
N HIS A 654 16.60 -3.51 5.90
CA HIS A 654 17.06 -2.13 5.76
C HIS A 654 18.32 -1.91 6.59
N LEU A 655 19.39 -1.40 5.94
CA LEU A 655 20.64 -1.03 6.58
C LEU A 655 21.13 0.33 6.07
N ASP A 656 21.20 1.32 6.97
CA ASP A 656 21.82 2.61 6.69
C ASP A 656 23.21 2.67 7.33
N LEU A 657 24.23 2.84 6.50
CA LEU A 657 25.64 3.06 6.89
C LEU A 657 26.16 4.38 6.35
N SER A 658 25.27 5.28 5.92
CA SER A 658 25.64 6.55 5.31
C SER A 658 26.54 7.37 6.25
N SER A 659 27.51 8.05 5.67
CA SER A 659 28.48 8.84 6.42
C SER A 659 29.35 8.06 7.42
N CYS A 660 29.38 6.72 7.36
CA CYS A 660 30.34 5.88 8.10
C CYS A 660 31.71 5.92 7.41
N SER A 661 32.40 7.03 7.52
CA SER A 661 33.57 7.39 6.70
C SER A 661 34.81 6.53 6.90
N ASN A 662 34.81 5.60 7.86
CA ASN A 662 35.93 4.67 8.09
C ASN A 662 35.75 3.29 7.45
N LEU A 663 34.54 2.99 6.91
CA LEU A 663 34.30 1.74 6.21
C LEU A 663 35.12 1.67 4.92
N THR A 664 35.68 0.51 4.64
CA THR A 664 36.42 0.18 3.42
C THR A 664 35.78 -1.02 2.70
N ASP A 665 36.33 -1.43 1.57
CA ASP A 665 35.86 -2.57 0.78
C ASP A 665 35.77 -3.87 1.58
N ASP A 666 36.77 -4.10 2.48
CA ASP A 666 36.81 -5.30 3.34
C ASP A 666 35.58 -5.38 4.28
N GLY A 667 35.01 -4.23 4.67
CA GLY A 667 33.81 -4.16 5.47
C GLY A 667 32.59 -4.70 4.75
N LEU A 668 32.42 -4.38 3.46
CA LEU A 668 31.27 -4.84 2.68
C LEU A 668 31.25 -6.38 2.49
N ALA A 669 32.42 -7.03 2.54
CA ALA A 669 32.51 -8.50 2.51
C ALA A 669 31.72 -9.15 3.68
N HIS A 670 31.50 -8.41 4.77
CA HIS A 670 30.75 -8.92 5.91
C HIS A 670 29.22 -8.84 5.71
N LEU A 671 28.74 -8.08 4.74
CA LEU A 671 27.31 -7.97 4.43
C LEU A 671 26.78 -9.12 3.54
N THR A 672 27.67 -9.91 2.92
CA THR A 672 27.30 -10.99 1.98
C THR A 672 26.26 -12.00 2.51
N PRO A 673 26.16 -12.32 3.84
CA PRO A 673 25.11 -13.21 4.34
C PRO A 673 23.73 -12.56 4.49
N LEU A 674 23.62 -11.25 4.34
CA LEU A 674 22.36 -10.49 4.55
C LEU A 674 21.50 -10.52 3.28
N THR A 675 21.19 -11.70 2.77
CA THR A 675 20.50 -11.88 1.47
C THR A 675 19.03 -11.42 1.46
N ALA A 676 18.45 -11.11 2.61
CA ALA A 676 17.13 -10.51 2.73
C ALA A 676 17.14 -8.97 2.59
N LEU A 677 18.34 -8.36 2.45
CA LEU A 677 18.47 -6.91 2.42
C LEU A 677 17.83 -6.33 1.15
N GLN A 678 16.92 -5.39 1.36
CA GLN A 678 16.17 -4.68 0.32
C GLN A 678 16.65 -3.22 0.17
N HIS A 679 17.07 -2.59 1.26
CA HIS A 679 17.54 -1.20 1.29
C HIS A 679 18.95 -1.13 1.88
N LEU A 680 19.88 -0.52 1.14
CA LEU A 680 21.25 -0.27 1.59
C LEU A 680 21.68 1.15 1.23
N ASP A 681 21.99 1.95 2.25
CA ASP A 681 22.58 3.26 2.07
C ASP A 681 24.07 3.24 2.45
N LEU A 682 24.92 3.55 1.49
CA LEU A 682 26.38 3.66 1.64
C LEU A 682 26.87 5.06 1.24
N SER A 683 25.96 6.03 1.14
CA SER A 683 26.30 7.39 0.72
C SER A 683 27.34 7.99 1.66
N TYR A 684 28.22 8.83 1.12
CA TYR A 684 29.32 9.45 1.85
C TYR A 684 30.32 8.49 2.53
N CYS A 685 30.29 7.18 2.25
CA CYS A 685 31.30 6.21 2.68
C CYS A 685 32.55 6.32 1.82
N ARG A 686 33.36 7.35 2.06
CA ARG A 686 34.39 7.89 1.17
C ARG A 686 35.60 6.95 0.85
N LYS A 687 35.74 5.83 1.54
CA LYS A 687 36.86 4.88 1.32
C LYS A 687 36.49 3.67 0.48
N LEU A 688 35.19 3.56 0.14
CA LEU A 688 34.68 2.49 -0.73
C LEU A 688 35.17 2.69 -2.16
N THR A 689 35.51 1.57 -2.82
CA THR A 689 35.96 1.51 -4.22
C THR A 689 35.19 0.45 -5.00
N ASP A 690 35.52 0.25 -6.26
CA ASP A 690 34.96 -0.80 -7.11
C ASP A 690 35.06 -2.20 -6.48
N ALA A 691 36.15 -2.48 -5.77
CA ALA A 691 36.34 -3.78 -5.12
C ALA A 691 35.31 -4.07 -4.01
N GLY A 692 34.84 -3.02 -3.33
CA GLY A 692 33.80 -3.14 -2.33
C GLY A 692 32.46 -3.56 -2.94
N LEU A 693 32.11 -3.01 -4.10
CA LEU A 693 30.83 -3.33 -4.77
C LEU A 693 30.76 -4.82 -5.19
N ALA A 694 31.90 -5.48 -5.43
CA ALA A 694 31.92 -6.92 -5.71
C ALA A 694 31.26 -7.76 -4.60
N HIS A 695 31.31 -7.27 -3.36
CA HIS A 695 30.71 -7.95 -2.20
C HIS A 695 29.19 -7.80 -2.12
N LEU A 696 28.60 -6.86 -2.87
CA LEU A 696 27.14 -6.69 -2.93
C LEU A 696 26.45 -7.70 -3.86
N THR A 697 27.21 -8.38 -4.73
CA THR A 697 26.70 -9.34 -5.73
C THR A 697 25.71 -10.38 -5.18
N PRO A 698 25.87 -10.93 -3.93
CA PRO A 698 24.91 -11.91 -3.39
C PRO A 698 23.59 -11.30 -2.89
N LEU A 699 23.48 -9.98 -2.79
CA LEU A 699 22.33 -9.28 -2.22
C LEU A 699 21.23 -9.09 -3.29
N THR A 700 20.78 -10.17 -3.91
CA THR A 700 19.89 -10.14 -5.08
C THR A 700 18.45 -9.67 -4.77
N ALA A 701 18.07 -9.57 -3.48
CA ALA A 701 16.80 -9.00 -3.04
C ALA A 701 16.83 -7.46 -2.95
N LEU A 702 17.99 -6.83 -3.20
CA LEU A 702 18.16 -5.40 -3.04
C LEU A 702 17.30 -4.63 -4.05
N GLN A 703 16.47 -3.75 -3.53
CA GLN A 703 15.56 -2.88 -4.29
C GLN A 703 16.04 -1.43 -4.29
N HIS A 704 16.65 -0.97 -3.21
CA HIS A 704 17.13 0.40 -3.04
C HIS A 704 18.61 0.38 -2.69
N LEU A 705 19.44 1.05 -3.51
CA LEU A 705 20.88 1.19 -3.29
C LEU A 705 21.28 2.66 -3.46
N ASN A 706 21.83 3.24 -2.39
CA ASN A 706 22.36 4.59 -2.43
C ASN A 706 23.89 4.55 -2.33
N LEU A 707 24.55 4.97 -3.40
CA LEU A 707 26.01 5.08 -3.53
C LEU A 707 26.43 6.53 -3.78
N SER A 708 25.57 7.50 -3.44
CA SER A 708 25.82 8.91 -3.74
C SER A 708 27.02 9.43 -2.98
N SER A 709 27.68 10.41 -3.58
CA SER A 709 28.81 11.10 -2.97
C SER A 709 29.98 10.20 -2.54
N LEU A 710 30.07 8.99 -3.06
CA LEU A 710 31.30 8.16 -2.94
C LEU A 710 32.46 8.81 -3.68
N SER A 711 32.19 9.68 -4.65
CA SER A 711 33.18 10.27 -5.54
C SER A 711 33.95 11.46 -4.99
N SER A 712 33.64 11.98 -3.79
CA SER A 712 34.56 12.94 -3.16
C SER A 712 35.97 12.35 -2.96
N CYS A 713 36.13 11.04 -3.21
CA CYS A 713 37.37 10.23 -3.16
C CYS A 713 37.70 9.58 -4.48
N SER A 714 37.07 9.92 -5.63
CA SER A 714 37.53 9.45 -6.97
C SER A 714 37.64 7.92 -7.14
N ASN A 715 36.88 7.08 -6.41
CA ASN A 715 37.20 5.66 -6.30
C ASN A 715 36.16 4.74 -6.92
N LEU A 716 34.94 5.24 -7.25
CA LEU A 716 33.95 4.48 -7.99
C LEU A 716 34.11 4.78 -9.48
N THR A 717 34.37 3.73 -10.27
CA THR A 717 34.56 3.79 -11.71
C THR A 717 33.59 2.86 -12.44
N ASP A 718 33.70 2.78 -13.75
CA ASP A 718 32.87 1.90 -14.58
C ASP A 718 32.97 0.42 -14.19
N ASP A 719 34.19 -0.05 -13.79
CA ASP A 719 34.43 -1.43 -13.35
C ASP A 719 33.59 -1.79 -12.11
N GLY A 720 33.34 -0.82 -11.23
CA GLY A 720 32.51 -1.01 -10.03
C GLY A 720 31.05 -1.33 -10.38
N LEU A 721 30.48 -0.64 -11.38
CA LEU A 721 29.10 -0.88 -11.79
C LEU A 721 28.86 -2.27 -12.37
N ALA A 722 29.91 -2.93 -12.91
CA ALA A 722 29.81 -4.30 -13.40
C ALA A 722 29.35 -5.28 -12.29
N HIS A 723 29.65 -4.98 -11.04
CA HIS A 723 29.25 -5.81 -9.89
C HIS A 723 27.78 -5.65 -9.50
N LEU A 724 27.09 -4.61 -9.98
CA LEU A 724 25.66 -4.40 -9.75
C LEU A 724 24.76 -5.21 -10.72
N THR A 725 25.33 -5.73 -11.81
CA THR A 725 24.61 -6.49 -12.85
C THR A 725 23.70 -7.61 -12.32
N PRO A 726 24.05 -8.37 -11.24
CA PRO A 726 23.18 -9.42 -10.69
C PRO A 726 22.01 -8.91 -9.85
N LEU A 727 21.96 -7.62 -9.50
CA LEU A 727 20.96 -7.03 -8.62
C LEU A 727 19.68 -6.68 -9.42
N THR A 728 19.10 -7.66 -10.09
CA THR A 728 17.99 -7.46 -11.04
C THR A 728 16.66 -7.09 -10.38
N ALA A 729 16.55 -7.12 -9.04
CA ALA A 729 15.42 -6.63 -8.30
C ALA A 729 15.49 -5.11 -7.99
N LEU A 730 16.59 -4.45 -8.38
CA LEU A 730 16.83 -3.05 -8.05
C LEU A 730 15.81 -2.13 -8.73
N GLN A 731 15.15 -1.30 -7.93
CA GLN A 731 14.16 -0.32 -8.35
C GLN A 731 14.69 1.10 -8.21
N HIS A 732 15.51 1.37 -7.20
CA HIS A 732 16.07 2.69 -6.92
C HIS A 732 17.60 2.60 -6.83
N LEU A 733 18.29 3.38 -7.67
CA LEU A 733 19.73 3.48 -7.68
C LEU A 733 20.16 4.95 -7.69
N ASN A 734 20.90 5.35 -6.64
CA ASN A 734 21.47 6.69 -6.56
C ASN A 734 23.00 6.60 -6.75
N LEU A 735 23.48 7.19 -7.83
CA LEU A 735 24.90 7.32 -8.20
C LEU A 735 25.33 8.80 -8.30
N SER A 736 24.56 9.71 -7.69
CA SER A 736 24.83 11.14 -7.79
C SER A 736 26.23 11.48 -7.27
N TYR A 737 26.87 12.45 -7.93
CA TYR A 737 28.25 12.86 -7.70
C TYR A 737 29.31 11.76 -7.97
N CYS A 738 29.00 10.66 -8.66
CA CYS A 738 29.96 9.67 -9.10
C CYS A 738 30.70 10.14 -10.37
N ARG A 739 31.62 11.11 -10.20
CA ARG A 739 32.24 11.91 -11.29
C ARG A 739 33.14 11.14 -12.27
N LYS A 740 33.54 9.89 -11.93
CA LYS A 740 34.37 9.08 -12.83
C LYS A 740 33.59 8.14 -13.73
N LEU A 741 32.28 8.03 -13.51
CA LEU A 741 31.44 7.21 -14.37
C LEU A 741 31.40 7.76 -15.77
N THR A 742 31.58 6.87 -16.75
CA THR A 742 31.50 7.15 -18.19
C THR A 742 30.41 6.31 -18.85
N GLU A 743 30.30 6.37 -20.17
CA GLU A 743 29.41 5.52 -20.94
C GLU A 743 29.62 4.02 -20.69
N ALA A 744 30.86 3.57 -20.45
CA ALA A 744 31.16 2.17 -20.21
C ALA A 744 30.54 1.66 -18.90
N GLY A 745 30.45 2.53 -17.89
CA GLY A 745 29.77 2.20 -16.63
C GLY A 745 28.28 2.00 -16.79
N LEU A 746 27.61 2.89 -17.54
CA LEU A 746 26.16 2.78 -17.77
C LEU A 746 25.78 1.52 -18.56
N ALA A 747 26.69 0.96 -19.38
CA ALA A 747 26.46 -0.30 -20.06
C ALA A 747 26.16 -1.47 -19.09
N HIS A 748 26.71 -1.41 -17.87
CA HIS A 748 26.47 -2.43 -16.84
C HIS A 748 25.10 -2.33 -16.17
N LEU A 749 24.39 -1.20 -16.33
CA LEU A 749 23.02 -1.04 -15.80
C LEU A 749 21.95 -1.67 -16.71
N THR A 750 22.28 -2.00 -17.96
CA THR A 750 21.37 -2.55 -18.97
C THR A 750 20.51 -3.73 -18.47
N PRO A 751 20.99 -4.67 -17.62
CA PRO A 751 20.18 -5.78 -17.10
C PRO A 751 19.18 -5.40 -16.00
N LEU A 752 19.27 -4.20 -15.44
CA LEU A 752 18.45 -3.74 -14.32
C LEU A 752 17.10 -3.21 -14.80
N THR A 753 16.36 -4.00 -15.55
CA THR A 753 15.12 -3.59 -16.23
C THR A 753 13.95 -3.26 -15.29
N THR A 754 14.08 -3.57 -14.00
CA THR A 754 13.12 -3.21 -12.95
C THR A 754 13.34 -1.82 -12.37
N LEU A 755 14.41 -1.12 -12.81
CA LEU A 755 14.79 0.18 -12.26
C LEU A 755 13.73 1.23 -12.61
N GLN A 756 13.22 1.89 -11.57
CA GLN A 756 12.20 2.95 -11.64
C GLN A 756 12.82 4.33 -11.38
N HIS A 757 13.81 4.40 -10.49
CA HIS A 757 14.48 5.65 -10.10
C HIS A 757 15.99 5.53 -10.32
N LEU A 758 16.54 6.44 -11.11
CA LEU A 758 17.98 6.54 -11.36
C LEU A 758 18.45 7.98 -11.18
N ASP A 759 19.34 8.19 -10.19
CA ASP A 759 19.97 9.49 -9.97
C ASP A 759 21.43 9.45 -10.43
N LEU A 760 21.74 10.23 -11.45
CA LEU A 760 23.06 10.45 -12.04
C LEU A 760 23.49 11.93 -11.95
N ASN A 761 22.90 12.69 -11.00
CA ASN A 761 23.25 14.09 -10.81
C ASN A 761 24.75 14.27 -10.65
N ALA A 762 25.29 15.29 -11.33
CA ALA A 762 26.71 15.65 -11.27
C ALA A 762 27.71 14.53 -11.65
N CYS A 763 27.27 13.58 -12.48
CA CYS A 763 28.15 12.62 -13.17
C CYS A 763 28.77 13.31 -14.41
N GLU A 764 29.75 14.20 -14.19
CA GLU A 764 30.26 15.15 -15.18
C GLU A 764 30.91 14.51 -16.41
N ASN A 765 31.33 13.24 -16.33
CA ASN A 765 31.98 12.52 -17.44
C ASN A 765 30.99 11.75 -18.34
N LEU A 766 29.71 11.70 -17.99
CA LEU A 766 28.71 11.09 -18.84
C LEU A 766 28.58 11.84 -20.17
N THR A 767 28.52 11.07 -21.25
CA THR A 767 28.37 11.58 -22.63
C THR A 767 27.07 11.06 -23.23
N ASP A 768 26.73 11.50 -24.44
CA ASP A 768 25.53 11.10 -25.16
C ASP A 768 25.48 9.57 -25.39
N ASP A 769 26.64 8.95 -25.71
CA ASP A 769 26.74 7.49 -25.92
C ASP A 769 26.38 6.70 -24.65
N GLY A 770 26.59 7.28 -23.46
CA GLY A 770 26.19 6.66 -22.21
C GLY A 770 24.68 6.50 -22.07
N LEU A 771 23.91 7.48 -22.50
CA LEU A 771 22.45 7.43 -22.42
C LEU A 771 21.85 6.34 -23.31
N ALA A 772 22.55 5.91 -24.38
CA ALA A 772 22.09 4.80 -25.20
C ALA A 772 21.95 3.48 -24.40
N HIS A 773 22.72 3.31 -23.33
CA HIS A 773 22.66 2.13 -22.46
C HIS A 773 21.46 2.14 -21.52
N LEU A 774 20.78 3.28 -21.33
CA LEU A 774 19.56 3.37 -20.54
C LEU A 774 18.30 2.93 -21.32
N THR A 775 18.40 2.78 -22.65
CA THR A 775 17.28 2.40 -23.54
C THR A 775 16.48 1.17 -23.09
N PRO A 776 17.08 0.09 -22.50
CA PRO A 776 16.34 -1.08 -22.03
C PRO A 776 15.60 -0.88 -20.70
N LEU A 777 15.85 0.24 -20.00
CA LEU A 777 15.26 0.51 -18.69
C LEU A 777 13.87 1.11 -18.82
N THR A 778 12.99 0.44 -19.54
CA THR A 778 11.65 0.98 -19.91
C THR A 778 10.69 1.15 -18.72
N ALA A 779 11.02 0.61 -17.55
CA ALA A 779 10.28 0.82 -16.31
C ALA A 779 10.65 2.12 -15.57
N LEU A 780 11.63 2.88 -16.11
CA LEU A 780 12.17 4.07 -15.45
C LEU A 780 11.11 5.19 -15.43
N GLN A 781 10.79 5.65 -14.22
CA GLN A 781 9.83 6.72 -13.95
C GLN A 781 10.55 8.04 -13.58
N HIS A 782 11.67 7.95 -12.87
CA HIS A 782 12.44 9.09 -12.41
C HIS A 782 13.88 9.03 -12.90
N LEU A 783 14.32 10.05 -13.62
CA LEU A 783 15.70 10.18 -14.11
C LEU A 783 16.26 11.55 -13.80
N ASN A 784 17.33 11.60 -13.01
CA ASN A 784 18.04 12.83 -12.71
C ASN A 784 19.40 12.85 -13.42
N LEU A 785 19.56 13.75 -14.36
CA LEU A 785 20.78 13.99 -15.14
C LEU A 785 21.30 15.42 -14.94
N SER A 786 20.84 16.11 -13.88
CA SER A 786 21.26 17.49 -13.63
C SER A 786 22.79 17.56 -13.42
N TRP A 787 23.38 18.67 -13.87
CA TRP A 787 24.83 18.89 -13.84
C TRP A 787 25.66 17.92 -14.71
N CYS A 788 25.05 17.11 -15.57
CA CYS A 788 25.76 16.31 -16.56
C CYS A 788 26.16 17.19 -17.76
N SER A 789 27.19 18.02 -17.58
CA SER A 789 27.55 19.14 -18.47
C SER A 789 28.04 18.71 -19.88
N ASN A 790 28.28 17.40 -20.08
CA ASN A 790 28.71 16.88 -21.39
C ASN A 790 27.56 16.40 -22.28
N LEU A 791 26.35 16.28 -21.75
CA LEU A 791 25.18 15.88 -22.52
C LEU A 791 24.77 16.94 -23.51
N THR A 792 24.45 16.51 -24.73
CA THR A 792 23.96 17.31 -25.84
C THR A 792 22.59 16.81 -26.32
N ASP A 793 22.04 17.46 -27.35
CA ASP A 793 20.77 17.06 -27.96
C ASP A 793 20.78 15.62 -28.49
N VAL A 794 21.94 15.08 -28.87
CA VAL A 794 22.09 13.71 -29.35
C VAL A 794 21.79 12.70 -28.21
N GLY A 795 22.22 13.01 -27.00
CA GLY A 795 21.96 12.17 -25.84
C GLY A 795 20.47 12.03 -25.54
N LEU A 796 19.70 13.12 -25.66
CA LEU A 796 18.27 13.09 -25.38
C LEU A 796 17.47 12.18 -26.35
N ALA A 797 17.99 11.99 -27.58
CA ALA A 797 17.39 11.04 -28.54
C ALA A 797 17.34 9.59 -28.00
N HIS A 798 18.26 9.22 -27.09
CA HIS A 798 18.31 7.89 -26.49
C HIS A 798 17.28 7.70 -25.36
N LEU A 799 16.68 8.78 -24.85
CA LEU A 799 15.64 8.72 -23.84
C LEU A 799 14.24 8.40 -24.42
N THR A 800 14.09 8.50 -25.74
CA THR A 800 12.81 8.30 -26.47
C THR A 800 12.07 6.99 -26.11
N PRO A 801 12.73 5.83 -25.84
CA PRO A 801 12.05 4.59 -25.48
C PRO A 801 11.56 4.53 -24.01
N LEU A 802 11.96 5.49 -23.17
CA LEU A 802 11.62 5.52 -21.74
C LEU A 802 10.22 6.10 -21.53
N THR A 803 9.22 5.52 -22.17
CA THR A 803 7.85 6.09 -22.19
C THR A 803 7.10 6.03 -20.86
N ALA A 804 7.63 5.36 -19.84
CA ALA A 804 7.11 5.37 -18.47
C ALA A 804 7.63 6.56 -17.63
N LEU A 805 8.51 7.41 -18.21
CA LEU A 805 9.18 8.47 -17.47
C LEU A 805 8.18 9.58 -17.08
N GLN A 806 8.11 9.85 -15.77
CA GLN A 806 7.25 10.86 -15.16
C GLN A 806 8.06 12.08 -14.71
N HIS A 807 9.29 11.87 -14.23
CA HIS A 807 10.16 12.94 -13.73
C HIS A 807 11.50 12.92 -14.46
N LEU A 808 11.85 14.04 -15.09
CA LEU A 808 13.14 14.22 -15.78
C LEU A 808 13.78 15.53 -15.33
N ASN A 809 14.99 15.42 -14.75
CA ASN A 809 15.77 16.60 -14.40
C ASN A 809 17.01 16.71 -15.28
N LEU A 810 17.06 17.76 -16.09
CA LEU A 810 18.16 18.13 -16.99
C LEU A 810 18.76 19.49 -16.62
N SER A 811 18.51 19.99 -15.40
CA SER A 811 19.02 21.29 -14.96
C SER A 811 20.53 21.34 -15.06
N TYR A 812 21.07 22.48 -15.45
CA TYR A 812 22.51 22.72 -15.65
C TYR A 812 23.16 21.89 -16.78
N CYS A 813 22.38 21.26 -17.65
CA CYS A 813 22.88 20.62 -18.89
C CYS A 813 23.04 21.72 -20.00
N ARG A 814 24.05 22.55 -19.84
CA ARG A 814 24.22 23.80 -20.60
C ARG A 814 24.47 23.64 -22.12
N LYS A 815 24.72 22.41 -22.63
CA LYS A 815 24.89 22.15 -24.05
C LYS A 815 23.60 21.81 -24.77
N LEU A 816 22.50 21.63 -24.04
CA LEU A 816 21.18 21.33 -24.59
C LEU A 816 20.66 22.59 -25.33
N THR A 817 20.08 22.37 -26.51
CA THR A 817 19.42 23.38 -27.32
C THR A 817 17.96 22.99 -27.60
N ASP A 818 17.25 23.83 -28.34
CA ASP A 818 15.87 23.58 -28.77
C ASP A 818 15.70 22.27 -29.53
N ALA A 819 16.73 21.84 -30.28
CA ALA A 819 16.72 20.56 -31.01
C ALA A 819 16.65 19.35 -30.06
N GLY A 820 17.26 19.46 -28.88
CA GLY A 820 17.20 18.44 -27.84
C GLY A 820 15.77 18.22 -27.31
N LEU A 821 15.03 19.31 -27.09
CA LEU A 821 13.66 19.22 -26.58
C LEU A 821 12.70 18.46 -27.53
N ALA A 822 12.98 18.51 -28.84
CA ALA A 822 12.20 17.75 -29.82
C ALA A 822 12.24 16.22 -29.56
N HIS A 823 13.32 15.71 -28.95
CA HIS A 823 13.45 14.29 -28.61
C HIS A 823 12.63 13.86 -27.38
N LEU A 824 12.16 14.82 -26.57
CA LEU A 824 11.30 14.52 -25.41
C LEU A 824 9.83 14.31 -25.79
N THR A 825 9.43 14.67 -27.03
CA THR A 825 8.05 14.60 -27.53
C THR A 825 7.35 13.25 -27.31
N PRO A 826 8.02 12.07 -27.39
CA PRO A 826 7.37 10.77 -27.13
C PRO A 826 7.14 10.45 -25.65
N LEU A 827 7.69 11.24 -24.74
CA LEU A 827 7.58 11.02 -23.28
C LEU A 827 6.28 11.63 -22.75
N THR A 828 5.14 11.20 -23.28
CA THR A 828 3.82 11.79 -23.00
C THR A 828 3.34 11.57 -21.56
N THR A 829 3.98 10.69 -20.79
CA THR A 829 3.72 10.44 -19.36
C THR A 829 4.47 11.41 -18.44
N LEU A 830 5.33 12.30 -19.02
CA LEU A 830 6.17 13.19 -18.23
C LEU A 830 5.34 14.25 -17.51
N GLN A 831 5.41 14.25 -16.18
CA GLN A 831 4.69 15.16 -15.27
C GLN A 831 5.61 16.30 -14.80
N HIS A 832 6.89 16.03 -14.56
CA HIS A 832 7.85 16.98 -14.04
C HIS A 832 9.08 17.08 -14.96
N LEU A 833 9.34 18.27 -15.47
CA LEU A 833 10.52 18.54 -16.29
C LEU A 833 11.29 19.73 -15.72
N ALA A 834 12.54 19.50 -15.30
CA ALA A 834 13.43 20.56 -14.84
C ALA A 834 14.53 20.81 -15.87
N LEU A 835 14.62 22.07 -16.32
CA LEU A 835 15.55 22.60 -17.31
C LEU A 835 16.28 23.85 -16.81
N SER A 836 16.37 24.05 -15.48
CA SER A 836 17.01 25.23 -14.91
C SER A 836 18.44 25.41 -15.42
N ASP A 837 18.84 26.64 -15.69
CA ASP A 837 20.21 27.02 -16.15
C ASP A 837 20.62 26.31 -17.47
N CYS A 838 19.65 25.91 -18.32
CA CYS A 838 19.91 25.49 -19.69
C CYS A 838 19.97 26.73 -20.59
N GLU A 839 21.12 27.39 -20.64
CA GLU A 839 21.31 28.72 -21.21
C GLU A 839 21.05 28.80 -22.72
N ASN A 840 21.13 27.69 -23.48
CA ASN A 840 20.96 27.66 -24.93
C ASN A 840 19.53 27.43 -25.41
N LEU A 841 18.57 27.22 -24.47
CA LEU A 841 17.17 27.11 -24.81
C LEU A 841 16.58 28.47 -25.17
N THR A 842 15.78 28.50 -26.23
CA THR A 842 15.08 29.72 -26.72
C THR A 842 13.56 29.50 -26.75
N ASP A 843 12.82 30.58 -27.06
CA ASP A 843 11.35 30.50 -27.14
C ASP A 843 10.85 29.46 -28.17
N ASP A 844 11.64 29.16 -29.21
CA ASP A 844 11.27 28.18 -30.23
C ASP A 844 11.31 26.73 -29.68
N GLY A 845 12.21 26.49 -28.73
CA GLY A 845 12.33 25.18 -28.08
C GLY A 845 11.07 24.75 -27.27
N LEU A 846 10.41 25.73 -26.65
CA LEU A 846 9.21 25.47 -25.85
C LEU A 846 8.06 24.84 -26.67
N ALA A 847 8.01 25.11 -27.97
CA ALA A 847 7.00 24.55 -28.86
C ALA A 847 7.08 23.00 -28.93
N HIS A 848 8.26 22.44 -28.70
CA HIS A 848 8.45 20.95 -28.68
C HIS A 848 7.87 20.29 -27.42
N LEU A 849 7.58 21.04 -26.35
CA LEU A 849 7.00 20.52 -25.12
C LEU A 849 5.46 20.45 -25.17
N THR A 850 4.81 21.02 -26.19
CA THR A 850 3.34 21.02 -26.31
C THR A 850 2.70 19.64 -26.42
N PRO A 851 3.37 18.57 -26.91
CA PRO A 851 2.81 17.22 -26.91
C PRO A 851 2.87 16.50 -25.55
N LEU A 852 3.57 17.07 -24.56
CA LEU A 852 3.68 16.50 -23.21
C LEU A 852 2.42 16.82 -22.40
N THR A 853 1.33 16.14 -22.70
CA THR A 853 0.00 16.45 -22.17
C THR A 853 -0.17 16.13 -20.68
N ALA A 854 0.71 15.31 -20.09
CA ALA A 854 0.73 15.02 -18.66
C ALA A 854 1.59 15.99 -17.85
N LEU A 855 2.22 16.99 -18.48
CA LEU A 855 3.19 17.87 -17.81
C LEU A 855 2.48 18.82 -16.83
N GLN A 856 2.82 18.71 -15.55
CA GLN A 856 2.27 19.51 -14.44
C GLN A 856 3.27 20.59 -13.97
N HIS A 857 4.58 20.25 -13.94
CA HIS A 857 5.61 21.14 -13.45
C HIS A 857 6.74 21.31 -14.47
N LEU A 858 7.02 22.55 -14.84
CA LEU A 858 8.11 22.90 -15.75
C LEU A 858 9.00 23.96 -15.10
N ASN A 859 10.22 23.58 -14.74
CA ASN A 859 11.18 24.52 -14.17
C ASN A 859 12.13 25.04 -15.25
N LEU A 860 12.04 26.31 -15.56
CA LEU A 860 12.85 27.04 -16.53
C LEU A 860 13.70 28.16 -15.87
N SER A 861 13.93 28.06 -14.56
CA SER A 861 14.69 29.07 -13.81
C SER A 861 16.07 29.28 -14.44
N TRP A 862 16.48 30.52 -14.54
CA TRP A 862 17.80 30.88 -15.05
C TRP A 862 18.06 30.55 -16.54
N CYS A 863 17.04 30.19 -17.34
CA CYS A 863 17.15 30.07 -18.80
C CYS A 863 17.14 31.50 -19.45
N SER A 864 18.29 32.10 -19.52
CA SER A 864 18.45 33.53 -19.84
C SER A 864 17.98 33.96 -21.24
N ASN A 865 17.87 33.00 -22.19
CA ASN A 865 17.44 33.28 -23.57
C ASN A 865 15.92 33.09 -23.77
N LEU A 866 15.19 32.68 -22.76
CA LEU A 866 13.73 32.62 -22.80
C LEU A 866 13.14 33.99 -22.51
N THR A 867 12.15 34.38 -23.29
CA THR A 867 11.46 35.67 -23.11
C THR A 867 10.07 35.50 -22.53
N ASP A 868 9.53 36.57 -21.92
CA ASP A 868 8.13 36.57 -21.44
C ASP A 868 7.13 36.38 -22.61
N VAL A 869 7.50 36.78 -23.80
CA VAL A 869 6.68 36.62 -25.02
C VAL A 869 6.62 35.13 -25.40
N GLY A 870 7.76 34.44 -25.38
CA GLY A 870 7.84 33.02 -25.67
C GLY A 870 7.05 32.19 -24.66
N LEU A 871 7.21 32.46 -23.37
CA LEU A 871 6.48 31.80 -22.29
C LEU A 871 4.96 32.02 -22.39
N ASN A 872 4.51 33.23 -22.68
CA ASN A 872 3.09 33.53 -22.87
C ASN A 872 2.53 32.82 -24.12
N ARG A 873 3.34 32.70 -25.18
CA ARG A 873 2.97 31.93 -26.36
C ARG A 873 2.85 30.45 -26.05
N PHE A 874 3.79 29.87 -25.28
CA PHE A 874 3.76 28.50 -24.85
C PHE A 874 2.54 28.23 -23.95
N LYS A 875 2.28 29.08 -22.94
CA LYS A 875 1.05 28.99 -22.12
C LYS A 875 -0.23 29.02 -22.95
N THR A 876 -0.25 29.82 -24.03
CA THR A 876 -1.43 29.88 -24.92
C THR A 876 -1.58 28.62 -25.76
N LEU A 877 -0.49 27.93 -26.11
CA LEU A 877 -0.50 26.66 -26.84
C LEU A 877 -0.80 25.47 -25.91
N ALA A 878 -0.40 25.58 -24.66
CA ALA A 878 -0.57 24.59 -23.60
C ALA A 878 -1.79 24.90 -22.69
N THR A 879 -2.79 25.61 -23.21
CA THR A 879 -3.99 26.05 -22.43
C THR A 879 -4.84 24.90 -21.87
N SER A 880 -4.64 23.68 -22.35
CA SER A 880 -5.28 22.48 -21.78
C SER A 880 -4.49 21.87 -20.62
N LEU A 881 -3.31 22.40 -20.29
CA LEU A 881 -2.44 21.87 -19.23
C LEU A 881 -2.56 22.75 -17.99
N ASN A 882 -2.82 22.17 -16.85
CA ASN A 882 -2.67 22.84 -15.56
C ASN A 882 -1.18 22.87 -15.18
N LEU A 883 -0.41 23.67 -15.91
CA LEU A 883 1.05 23.64 -15.88
C LEU A 883 1.61 24.75 -14.98
N GLU A 884 2.24 24.35 -13.88
CA GLU A 884 3.05 25.26 -13.07
C GLU A 884 4.41 25.52 -13.78
N ILE A 885 4.70 26.78 -14.10
CA ILE A 885 5.99 27.18 -14.69
C ILE A 885 6.78 28.00 -13.69
N ILE A 886 7.90 27.45 -13.23
CA ILE A 886 8.89 28.15 -12.38
C ILE A 886 9.94 28.78 -13.26
N ARG A 887 10.23 30.12 -13.05
CA ARG A 887 11.21 30.90 -13.82
C ARG A 887 12.23 31.60 -12.93
#